data_542eff84d6ea6d4fb9e13b31ffe2bad1
#
_entry.id   542eff84d6ea6d4fb9e13b31ffe2bad1
#
_cell.length_a   1.000
_cell.length_b   1.000
_cell.length_c   1.000
_cell.angle_alpha   90.00
_cell.angle_beta   90.00
_cell.angle_gamma   90.00
#
_symmetry.space_group_name_H-M   'P 1'
#
loop_
_entity.id
_entity.type
_entity.pdbx_description
1 polymer ?
#
loop_
_entity_poly.entity_id
_entity_poly.type
_entity_poly.pdbx_seq_one_letter_code
_entity_poly.pdbx_strand_id
1 'polypeptide(L)'
;MVPDAPVPLERLLVILFTVACLTVVSEVLGTVGLFRVVPLTIALACAGLGLAKIAPAGSAPGQHSIRTEAPPGIGAGSITAQTTKWVAVVAVFVVLGEWLTATVLALHNGVTALDSIWYHLPTAARFAQSGSTWRLHVIDTTSLAVFYPAGSEVIHAVGMEFLGTDALSRGLNVGWLIVGLLAAWCIGSRWGVGPLTLLAAAVVFATPQLVRVDAGQALNDMQVVALVLSAIAIIVTCAPAQGSWLPRGSVAAAGVAAGLAAGTKWPALAPVAALTIGIPFLVRRGDRVRSLVLWFAALLVCGGYWYARNLVHVGSPIPPLRIGIGRIHFTQIHPGLPTFSIVHSLASSGVWRRQFLPGLRLVFGPAWWSVVALSAAGIVAVVAARERRIWIMAFVGAATVIAYLLTEQAFDITQWSATARFAATGIALGLITFAIAVSRLSAKTQLLTLAFFGTTILATQFDAQLWKAWWRVGGLKVFFVALVGTAFMAIAGAVVSASRTTRFGPVRLAPVIVALVVVSVAAGAALDWYQPRFSGSRLPMLAAARKLQKRHVVHSRIALTGTLYAAGSQYYFYDKRLTNYVQFIGAPGAHHTVRLFQNCEAFIGSIAAGRYDYVVAEAAAGPSNPIRWLRSDPAAREIFVDPSGRIGLFEIVGPQRRTGCAG
;
A
#
# COMPACT_ATOMS: atom_id res chain seq x y z
N MET A 1 26.33 -4.36 2.05
CA MET A 1 25.58 -4.13 3.31
C MET A 1 26.23 -2.99 4.07
N VAL A 2 25.49 -2.36 4.95
CA VAL A 2 25.99 -1.27 5.81
C VAL A 2 26.79 -1.92 6.93
N PRO A 3 28.12 -1.71 7.01
CA PRO A 3 28.91 -2.24 8.11
C PRO A 3 28.40 -1.64 9.44
N ASP A 4 28.37 -2.43 10.50
CA ASP A 4 28.00 -2.02 11.87
C ASP A 4 26.57 -1.50 12.06
N ALA A 5 25.59 -1.97 11.25
CA ALA A 5 24.18 -1.63 11.44
C ALA A 5 23.64 -2.23 12.75
N PRO A 6 22.83 -1.47 13.54
CA PRO A 6 22.13 -2.04 14.69
C PRO A 6 21.18 -3.14 14.26
N VAL A 7 20.98 -4.14 15.14
CA VAL A 7 20.15 -5.32 14.87
C VAL A 7 18.76 -5.00 14.28
N PRO A 8 18.00 -4.02 14.76
CA PRO A 8 16.72 -3.68 14.17
C PRO A 8 16.84 -3.15 12.73
N LEU A 9 17.88 -2.34 12.47
CA LEU A 9 18.14 -1.81 11.13
C LEU A 9 18.60 -2.90 10.16
N GLU A 10 19.42 -3.85 10.62
CA GLU A 10 19.83 -5.01 9.81
C GLU A 10 18.63 -5.81 9.35
N ARG A 11 17.66 -6.06 10.26
CA ARG A 11 16.39 -6.74 9.91
C ARG A 11 15.59 -5.93 8.88
N LEU A 12 15.48 -4.62 9.08
CA LEU A 12 14.81 -3.73 8.13
C LEU A 12 15.46 -3.81 6.75
N LEU A 13 16.79 -3.78 6.67
CA LEU A 13 17.54 -3.91 5.42
C LEU A 13 17.29 -5.27 4.75
N VAL A 14 17.30 -6.36 5.49
CA VAL A 14 17.00 -7.70 4.95
C VAL A 14 15.60 -7.73 4.33
N ILE A 15 14.59 -7.22 5.02
CA ILE A 15 13.22 -7.14 4.49
C ILE A 15 13.19 -6.31 3.21
N LEU A 16 13.79 -5.11 3.21
CA LEU A 16 13.79 -4.21 2.06
C LEU A 16 14.47 -4.82 0.83
N PHE A 17 15.64 -5.43 1.01
CA PHE A 17 16.36 -6.08 -0.09
C PHE A 17 15.62 -7.33 -0.61
N THR A 18 14.94 -8.07 0.27
CA THR A 18 14.07 -9.19 -0.13
C THR A 18 12.90 -8.70 -0.98
N VAL A 19 12.23 -7.64 -0.54
CA VAL A 19 11.12 -7.03 -1.30
C VAL A 19 11.63 -6.47 -2.63
N ALA A 20 12.77 -5.77 -2.62
CA ALA A 20 13.35 -5.22 -3.86
C ALA A 20 13.70 -6.34 -4.86
N CYS A 21 14.33 -7.41 -4.40
CA CYS A 21 14.63 -8.57 -5.22
C CYS A 21 13.35 -9.19 -5.80
N LEU A 22 12.34 -9.42 -4.95
CA LEU A 22 11.05 -9.96 -5.37
C LEU A 22 10.41 -9.09 -6.44
N THR A 23 10.33 -7.77 -6.23
CA THR A 23 9.69 -6.83 -7.15
C THR A 23 10.45 -6.76 -8.47
N VAL A 24 11.77 -6.52 -8.44
CA VAL A 24 12.57 -6.37 -9.67
C VAL A 24 12.60 -7.66 -10.49
N VAL A 25 12.80 -8.82 -9.86
CA VAL A 25 12.78 -10.12 -10.56
C VAL A 25 11.42 -10.35 -11.22
N SER A 26 10.34 -10.05 -10.49
CA SER A 26 8.97 -10.20 -11.00
C SER A 26 8.68 -9.27 -12.18
N GLU A 27 9.13 -8.02 -12.12
CA GLU A 27 8.99 -7.04 -13.20
C GLU A 27 9.78 -7.47 -14.45
N VAL A 28 11.03 -7.91 -14.28
CA VAL A 28 11.89 -8.40 -15.38
C VAL A 28 11.28 -9.62 -16.05
N LEU A 29 10.88 -10.64 -15.28
CA LEU A 29 10.23 -11.84 -15.83
C LEU A 29 8.88 -11.49 -16.47
N GLY A 30 8.11 -10.60 -15.86
CA GLY A 30 6.84 -10.14 -16.39
C GLY A 30 6.96 -9.36 -17.70
N THR A 31 8.10 -8.69 -17.95
CA THR A 31 8.37 -8.02 -19.24
C THR A 31 8.36 -9.01 -20.38
N VAL A 32 8.96 -10.18 -20.20
CA VAL A 32 9.09 -11.24 -21.21
C VAL A 32 7.99 -12.30 -21.16
N GLY A 33 6.95 -12.09 -20.32
CA GLY A 33 5.82 -13.02 -20.24
C GLY A 33 6.08 -14.26 -19.37
N LEU A 34 7.15 -14.24 -18.56
CA LEU A 34 7.57 -15.36 -17.69
C LEU A 34 7.19 -15.16 -16.21
N PHE A 35 6.21 -14.33 -15.92
CA PHE A 35 5.67 -14.19 -14.57
C PHE A 35 4.83 -15.43 -14.21
N ARG A 36 5.52 -16.52 -13.82
CA ARG A 36 4.97 -17.86 -13.50
C ARG A 36 5.72 -18.47 -12.35
N VAL A 37 5.09 -19.38 -11.60
CA VAL A 37 5.65 -20.02 -10.39
C VAL A 37 7.08 -20.53 -10.63
N VAL A 38 7.30 -21.35 -11.66
CA VAL A 38 8.59 -21.99 -11.90
C VAL A 38 9.69 -20.97 -12.24
N PRO A 39 9.54 -20.08 -13.26
CA PRO A 39 10.56 -19.07 -13.52
C PRO A 39 10.82 -18.12 -12.34
N LEU A 40 9.77 -17.72 -11.61
CA LEU A 40 9.89 -16.87 -10.42
C LEU A 40 10.72 -17.57 -9.33
N THR A 41 10.41 -18.82 -9.03
CA THR A 41 11.14 -19.60 -8.00
C THR A 41 12.61 -19.72 -8.36
N ILE A 42 12.93 -20.08 -9.60
CA ILE A 42 14.32 -20.25 -10.05
C ILE A 42 15.06 -18.91 -9.97
N ALA A 43 14.49 -17.85 -10.52
CA ALA A 43 15.14 -16.53 -10.56
C ALA A 43 15.32 -15.95 -9.15
N LEU A 44 14.35 -16.10 -8.26
CA LEU A 44 14.46 -15.66 -6.87
C LEU A 44 15.49 -16.46 -6.09
N ALA A 45 15.58 -17.78 -6.31
CA ALA A 45 16.62 -18.61 -5.72
C ALA A 45 18.03 -18.20 -6.20
N CYS A 46 18.21 -17.99 -7.50
CA CYS A 46 19.47 -17.50 -8.07
C CYS A 46 19.85 -16.13 -7.53
N ALA A 47 18.89 -15.18 -7.46
CA ALA A 47 19.13 -13.85 -6.92
C ALA A 47 19.47 -13.90 -5.41
N GLY A 48 18.78 -14.75 -4.64
CA GLY A 48 19.07 -14.96 -3.22
C GLY A 48 20.47 -15.53 -2.98
N LEU A 49 20.88 -16.53 -3.77
CA LEU A 49 22.24 -17.09 -3.74
C LEU A 49 23.29 -16.06 -4.15
N GLY A 50 23.00 -15.24 -5.16
CA GLY A 50 23.86 -14.13 -5.59
C GLY A 50 24.08 -13.12 -4.46
N LEU A 51 23.00 -12.68 -3.83
CA LEU A 51 23.03 -11.75 -2.69
C LEU A 51 23.79 -12.34 -1.49
N ALA A 52 23.63 -13.64 -1.20
CA ALA A 52 24.34 -14.33 -0.12
C ALA A 52 25.87 -14.37 -0.35
N LYS A 53 26.32 -14.47 -1.60
CA LYS A 53 27.75 -14.44 -1.95
C LYS A 53 28.36 -13.03 -1.88
N ILE A 54 27.56 -12.02 -2.19
CA ILE A 54 28.00 -10.60 -2.15
C ILE A 54 27.93 -10.06 -0.71
N ALA A 55 27.09 -10.64 0.14
CA ALA A 55 27.07 -10.32 1.55
C ALA A 55 28.41 -10.74 2.17
N PRO A 56 29.24 -9.82 2.72
CA PRO A 56 30.48 -10.20 3.35
C PRO A 56 30.18 -11.25 4.42
N ALA A 57 30.88 -12.38 4.37
CA ALA A 57 30.85 -13.38 5.42
C ALA A 57 31.03 -12.63 6.75
N GLY A 58 30.00 -12.68 7.60
CA GLY A 58 29.85 -11.78 8.73
C GLY A 58 31.14 -11.62 9.50
N SER A 59 31.70 -10.42 9.50
CA SER A 59 32.57 -9.99 10.57
C SER A 59 31.82 -10.35 11.85
N ALA A 60 32.42 -11.20 12.69
CA ALA A 60 31.87 -11.51 13.99
C ALA A 60 31.34 -10.20 14.61
N PRO A 61 30.16 -10.19 15.22
CA PRO A 61 29.59 -8.96 15.76
C PRO A 61 30.62 -8.40 16.77
N GLY A 62 31.49 -7.54 16.25
CA GLY A 62 32.34 -6.74 17.10
C GLY A 62 31.36 -6.00 17.98
N GLN A 63 31.57 -6.04 19.28
CA GLN A 63 30.81 -5.32 20.29
C GLN A 63 30.99 -3.80 20.15
N HIS A 64 30.80 -3.26 18.94
CA HIS A 64 30.63 -1.83 18.77
C HIS A 64 29.21 -1.52 19.18
N SER A 65 29.00 -1.45 20.51
CA SER A 65 27.87 -0.75 21.06
C SER A 65 27.90 0.64 20.39
N ILE A 66 26.91 0.90 19.52
CA ILE A 66 26.61 2.28 19.15
C ILE A 66 26.45 2.98 20.49
N ARG A 67 27.38 3.89 20.82
CA ARG A 67 27.18 4.82 21.92
C ARG A 67 25.91 5.58 21.56
N THR A 68 24.77 5.09 22.07
CA THR A 68 23.54 5.84 22.12
C THR A 68 23.91 7.10 22.89
N GLU A 69 23.90 8.23 22.22
CA GLU A 69 23.94 9.52 22.90
C GLU A 69 22.64 9.62 23.68
N ALA A 70 22.61 8.99 24.86
CA ALA A 70 21.48 9.15 25.76
C ALA A 70 21.35 10.64 26.05
N PRO A 71 20.14 11.23 25.91
CA PRO A 71 19.94 12.62 26.29
C PRO A 71 20.45 12.83 27.71
N PRO A 72 21.14 13.94 28.00
CA PRO A 72 21.54 14.23 29.37
C PRO A 72 20.30 14.23 30.24
N GLY A 73 20.20 13.31 31.20
CA GLY A 73 19.11 13.20 32.16
C GLY A 73 18.28 11.91 32.15
N ILE A 74 18.41 11.02 31.17
CA ILE A 74 17.71 9.73 31.21
C ILE A 74 18.73 8.60 31.25
N GLY A 75 19.08 8.15 32.45
CA GLY A 75 19.77 6.88 32.63
C GLY A 75 18.89 5.74 32.06
N ALA A 76 19.49 4.75 31.39
CA ALA A 76 18.79 3.61 30.77
C ALA A 76 17.91 2.81 31.77
N GLY A 77 17.99 3.07 33.06
CA GLY A 77 17.18 2.48 34.14
C GLY A 77 16.20 3.44 34.79
N SER A 78 15.94 4.63 34.24
CA SER A 78 14.96 5.55 34.84
C SER A 78 13.54 5.00 34.69
N ILE A 79 12.69 5.28 35.68
CA ILE A 79 11.25 4.90 35.67
C ILE A 79 10.58 5.39 34.38
N THR A 80 10.96 6.57 33.89
CA THR A 80 10.44 7.16 32.64
C THR A 80 10.79 6.32 31.40
N ALA A 81 12.01 5.82 31.29
CA ALA A 81 12.43 4.98 30.16
C ALA A 81 11.68 3.63 30.14
N GLN A 82 11.55 3.01 31.32
CA GLN A 82 10.80 1.76 31.50
C GLN A 82 9.32 1.93 31.17
N THR A 83 8.69 2.97 31.69
CA THR A 83 7.27 3.29 31.44
C THR A 83 7.02 3.55 29.96
N THR A 84 7.87 4.34 29.29
CA THR A 84 7.77 4.62 27.86
C THR A 84 7.86 3.34 27.02
N LYS A 85 8.77 2.43 27.39
CA LYS A 85 8.91 1.14 26.72
C LYS A 85 7.64 0.30 26.83
N TRP A 86 7.07 0.18 28.04
CA TRP A 86 5.86 -0.62 28.24
C TRP A 86 4.64 -0.02 27.54
N VAL A 87 4.43 1.30 27.62
CA VAL A 87 3.33 1.97 26.91
C VAL A 87 3.46 1.78 25.40
N ALA A 88 4.67 1.90 24.84
CA ALA A 88 4.90 1.67 23.41
C ALA A 88 4.60 0.21 23.01
N VAL A 89 5.01 -0.75 23.85
CA VAL A 89 4.71 -2.17 23.61
C VAL A 89 3.20 -2.42 23.61
N VAL A 90 2.49 -1.93 24.64
CA VAL A 90 1.03 -2.07 24.73
C VAL A 90 0.34 -1.40 23.53
N ALA A 91 0.75 -0.20 23.14
CA ALA A 91 0.21 0.51 21.98
C ALA A 91 0.40 -0.28 20.67
N VAL A 92 1.58 -0.86 20.47
CA VAL A 92 1.84 -1.72 19.30
C VAL A 92 0.91 -2.93 19.29
N PHE A 93 0.70 -3.58 20.44
CA PHE A 93 -0.23 -4.70 20.54
C PHE A 93 -1.68 -4.28 20.22
N VAL A 94 -2.11 -3.12 20.70
CA VAL A 94 -3.45 -2.59 20.40
C VAL A 94 -3.60 -2.36 18.91
N VAL A 95 -2.65 -1.66 18.29
CA VAL A 95 -2.69 -1.35 16.84
C VAL A 95 -2.61 -2.63 15.99
N LEU A 96 -1.70 -3.55 16.31
CA LEU A 96 -1.62 -4.84 15.62
C LEU A 96 -2.92 -5.65 15.78
N GLY A 97 -3.49 -5.68 16.98
CA GLY A 97 -4.77 -6.35 17.24
C GLY A 97 -5.91 -5.77 16.41
N GLU A 98 -5.96 -4.45 16.27
CA GLU A 98 -6.93 -3.73 15.44
C GLU A 98 -6.79 -4.10 13.95
N TRP A 99 -5.57 -4.05 13.41
CA TRP A 99 -5.29 -4.40 12.02
C TRP A 99 -5.54 -5.88 11.72
N LEU A 100 -5.14 -6.77 12.62
CA LEU A 100 -5.43 -8.20 12.50
C LEU A 100 -6.93 -8.48 12.54
N THR A 101 -7.67 -7.80 13.43
CA THR A 101 -9.13 -7.91 13.50
C THR A 101 -9.78 -7.49 12.18
N ALA A 102 -9.39 -6.33 11.63
CA ALA A 102 -9.90 -5.87 10.34
C ALA A 102 -9.51 -6.84 9.19
N THR A 103 -8.31 -7.40 9.23
CA THR A 103 -7.84 -8.40 8.26
C THR A 103 -8.66 -9.69 8.33
N VAL A 104 -8.94 -10.21 9.53
CA VAL A 104 -9.79 -11.39 9.73
C VAL A 104 -11.22 -11.13 9.25
N LEU A 105 -11.75 -9.94 9.52
CA LEU A 105 -13.05 -9.52 8.99
C LEU A 105 -13.06 -9.48 7.46
N ALA A 106 -12.00 -8.98 6.83
CA ALA A 106 -11.87 -8.97 5.38
C ALA A 106 -11.70 -10.38 4.80
N LEU A 107 -11.01 -11.29 5.49
CA LEU A 107 -10.94 -12.70 5.11
C LEU A 107 -12.33 -13.36 5.12
N HIS A 108 -13.16 -13.02 6.09
CA HIS A 108 -14.51 -13.58 6.23
C HIS A 108 -15.54 -12.90 5.30
N ASN A 109 -15.53 -11.56 5.20
CA ASN A 109 -16.55 -10.79 4.48
C ASN A 109 -16.16 -10.46 3.03
N GLY A 110 -14.93 -10.70 2.64
CA GLY A 110 -14.37 -10.26 1.37
C GLY A 110 -13.78 -8.85 1.40
N VAL A 111 -13.16 -8.48 0.29
CA VAL A 111 -12.57 -7.17 0.06
C VAL A 111 -13.65 -6.18 -0.31
N THR A 112 -13.65 -5.01 0.32
CA THR A 112 -14.71 -4.00 0.16
C THR A 112 -14.21 -2.61 -0.22
N ALA A 113 -12.91 -2.31 -0.04
CA ALA A 113 -12.36 -1.03 -0.41
C ALA A 113 -12.38 -0.82 -1.92
N LEU A 114 -12.89 0.35 -2.36
CA LEU A 114 -13.11 0.65 -3.77
C LEU A 114 -11.85 0.43 -4.62
N ASP A 115 -10.72 1.00 -4.23
CA ASP A 115 -9.48 0.90 -5.00
C ASP A 115 -9.01 -0.57 -5.11
N SER A 116 -9.22 -1.39 -4.06
CA SER A 116 -8.88 -2.82 -4.08
C SER A 116 -9.66 -3.60 -5.14
N ILE A 117 -10.97 -3.33 -5.26
CA ILE A 117 -11.85 -4.05 -6.19
C ILE A 117 -11.88 -3.43 -7.59
N TRP A 118 -11.51 -2.15 -7.68
CA TRP A 118 -11.48 -1.41 -8.95
C TRP A 118 -10.23 -1.76 -9.75
N TYR A 119 -9.01 -1.57 -9.18
CA TYR A 119 -7.79 -1.71 -9.97
C TYR A 119 -6.68 -2.53 -9.30
N HIS A 120 -6.48 -2.51 -7.97
CA HIS A 120 -5.37 -3.23 -7.35
C HIS A 120 -5.44 -4.75 -7.59
N LEU A 121 -6.52 -5.39 -7.14
CA LEU A 121 -6.67 -6.84 -7.29
C LEU A 121 -6.96 -7.28 -8.73
N PRO A 122 -7.77 -6.56 -9.54
CA PRO A 122 -7.91 -6.87 -10.96
C PRO A 122 -6.59 -6.83 -11.71
N THR A 123 -5.74 -5.81 -11.49
CA THR A 123 -4.42 -5.70 -12.12
C THR A 123 -3.51 -6.86 -11.70
N ALA A 124 -3.46 -7.16 -10.40
CA ALA A 124 -2.69 -8.28 -9.88
C ALA A 124 -3.12 -9.62 -10.48
N ALA A 125 -4.45 -9.88 -10.53
CA ALA A 125 -5.00 -11.07 -11.15
C ALA A 125 -4.65 -11.16 -12.66
N ARG A 126 -4.65 -10.02 -13.36
CA ARG A 126 -4.25 -9.97 -14.78
C ARG A 126 -2.76 -10.26 -14.97
N PHE A 127 -1.88 -9.79 -14.09
CA PHE A 127 -0.46 -10.14 -14.11
C PHE A 127 -0.27 -11.65 -13.92
N ALA A 128 -0.91 -12.24 -12.93
CA ALA A 128 -0.88 -13.68 -12.69
C ALA A 128 -1.47 -14.47 -13.88
N GLN A 129 -2.61 -14.07 -14.44
CA GLN A 129 -3.24 -14.76 -15.57
C GLN A 129 -2.47 -14.65 -16.88
N SER A 130 -1.93 -13.45 -17.19
CA SER A 130 -1.24 -13.21 -18.45
C SER A 130 0.24 -13.59 -18.45
N GLY A 131 0.84 -13.73 -17.27
CA GLY A 131 2.29 -13.89 -17.11
C GLY A 131 3.08 -12.62 -17.45
N SER A 132 2.41 -11.48 -17.65
CA SER A 132 3.05 -10.24 -18.09
C SER A 132 2.65 -9.04 -17.24
N THR A 133 3.66 -8.30 -16.76
CA THR A 133 3.51 -7.00 -16.11
C THR A 133 3.70 -5.83 -17.09
N TRP A 134 4.23 -6.11 -18.29
CA TRP A 134 4.53 -5.12 -19.30
C TRP A 134 3.30 -4.64 -20.08
N ARG A 135 2.37 -5.55 -20.37
CA ARG A 135 1.17 -5.24 -21.15
C ARG A 135 0.27 -4.26 -20.39
N LEU A 136 -0.29 -3.29 -21.12
CA LEU A 136 -1.33 -2.40 -20.56
C LEU A 136 -2.65 -3.17 -20.44
N HIS A 137 -3.20 -3.21 -19.25
CA HIS A 137 -4.50 -3.82 -18.99
C HIS A 137 -5.51 -2.71 -18.72
N VAL A 138 -6.34 -2.41 -19.70
CA VAL A 138 -7.38 -1.40 -19.56
C VAL A 138 -8.42 -1.90 -18.54
N ILE A 139 -8.73 -1.05 -17.58
CA ILE A 139 -9.57 -1.36 -16.40
C ILE A 139 -10.87 -0.56 -16.44
N ASP A 140 -10.85 0.64 -17.02
CA ASP A 140 -11.99 1.56 -17.03
C ASP A 140 -11.87 2.62 -18.13
N THR A 141 -12.89 3.47 -18.23
CA THR A 141 -12.93 4.59 -19.17
C THR A 141 -12.15 5.82 -18.71
N THR A 142 -11.70 5.86 -17.44
CA THR A 142 -10.97 7.03 -16.92
C THR A 142 -9.53 7.07 -17.39
N SER A 143 -9.00 5.92 -17.81
CA SER A 143 -7.62 5.75 -18.30
C SER A 143 -6.56 6.22 -17.32
N LEU A 144 -6.87 6.20 -16.02
CA LEU A 144 -5.98 6.66 -14.97
C LEU A 144 -5.21 5.50 -14.34
N ALA A 145 -5.92 4.48 -13.85
CA ALA A 145 -5.34 3.39 -13.07
C ALA A 145 -4.40 2.50 -13.89
N VAL A 146 -4.59 2.38 -15.21
CA VAL A 146 -3.72 1.60 -16.11
C VAL A 146 -2.27 2.12 -16.13
N PHE A 147 -2.07 3.41 -15.85
CA PHE A 147 -0.77 4.06 -15.86
C PHE A 147 -0.14 4.23 -14.47
N TYR A 148 -0.82 3.80 -13.41
CA TYR A 148 -0.24 3.84 -12.06
C TYR A 148 1.00 2.97 -11.96
N PRO A 149 1.99 3.36 -11.13
CA PRO A 149 3.02 2.44 -10.70
C PRO A 149 2.38 1.27 -9.98
N ALA A 150 2.70 0.04 -10.38
CA ALA A 150 2.01 -1.17 -9.92
C ALA A 150 2.94 -2.13 -9.15
N GLY A 151 3.92 -1.60 -8.42
CA GLY A 151 4.83 -2.40 -7.60
C GLY A 151 4.11 -3.17 -6.48
N SER A 152 3.03 -2.62 -5.94
CA SER A 152 2.14 -3.31 -4.98
C SER A 152 1.42 -4.48 -5.64
N GLU A 153 0.86 -4.25 -6.82
CA GLU A 153 0.10 -5.22 -7.59
C GLU A 153 0.97 -6.42 -8.01
N VAL A 154 2.26 -6.18 -8.24
CA VAL A 154 3.23 -7.26 -8.47
C VAL A 154 3.34 -8.16 -7.24
N ILE A 155 3.43 -7.60 -6.03
CA ILE A 155 3.52 -8.39 -4.79
C ILE A 155 2.21 -9.18 -4.56
N HIS A 156 1.06 -8.56 -4.81
CA HIS A 156 -0.24 -9.24 -4.78
C HIS A 156 -0.29 -10.37 -5.81
N ALA A 157 0.17 -10.11 -7.04
CA ALA A 157 0.19 -11.10 -8.13
C ALA A 157 1.12 -12.29 -7.84
N VAL A 158 2.27 -12.07 -7.19
CA VAL A 158 3.13 -13.17 -6.71
C VAL A 158 2.34 -14.07 -5.75
N GLY A 159 1.64 -13.47 -4.79
CA GLY A 159 0.77 -14.24 -3.88
C GLY A 159 -0.31 -15.04 -4.63
N MET A 160 -0.94 -14.44 -5.63
CA MET A 160 -1.97 -15.09 -6.46
C MET A 160 -1.39 -16.23 -7.31
N GLU A 161 -0.21 -16.04 -7.88
CA GLU A 161 0.46 -17.05 -8.72
C GLU A 161 0.87 -18.29 -7.89
N PHE A 162 1.38 -18.08 -6.66
CA PHE A 162 1.81 -19.19 -5.80
C PHE A 162 0.65 -19.89 -5.07
N LEU A 163 -0.39 -19.17 -4.66
CA LEU A 163 -1.49 -19.71 -3.85
C LEU A 163 -2.77 -19.99 -4.66
N GLY A 164 -2.86 -19.51 -5.88
CA GLY A 164 -4.06 -19.56 -6.69
C GLY A 164 -5.26 -18.78 -6.10
N THR A 165 -5.01 -17.90 -5.12
CA THR A 165 -6.05 -17.10 -4.43
C THR A 165 -5.50 -15.74 -4.01
N ASP A 166 -6.38 -14.82 -3.59
CA ASP A 166 -6.01 -13.51 -3.05
C ASP A 166 -5.80 -13.50 -1.51
N ALA A 167 -5.70 -14.66 -0.88
CA ALA A 167 -5.61 -14.75 0.58
C ALA A 167 -4.41 -13.98 1.14
N LEU A 168 -3.23 -14.10 0.50
CA LEU A 168 -2.04 -13.34 0.89
C LEU A 168 -2.25 -11.83 0.78
N SER A 169 -2.95 -11.38 -0.26
CA SER A 169 -3.21 -9.95 -0.50
C SER A 169 -3.88 -9.26 0.68
N ARG A 170 -4.74 -9.98 1.42
CA ARG A 170 -5.44 -9.44 2.59
C ARG A 170 -4.55 -9.26 3.81
N GLY A 171 -3.46 -10.04 3.90
CA GLY A 171 -2.50 -9.96 5.01
C GLY A 171 -1.32 -9.00 4.77
N LEU A 172 -1.05 -8.61 3.52
CA LEU A 172 0.17 -7.86 3.18
C LEU A 172 0.32 -6.54 3.95
N ASN A 173 -0.78 -5.83 4.16
CA ASN A 173 -0.74 -4.54 4.86
C ASN A 173 -0.40 -4.67 6.35
N VAL A 174 -0.65 -5.81 6.99
CA VAL A 174 -0.13 -6.09 8.34
C VAL A 174 1.41 -6.21 8.29
N GLY A 175 1.96 -6.83 7.26
CA GLY A 175 3.40 -6.86 7.02
C GLY A 175 4.00 -5.45 6.87
N TRP A 176 3.37 -4.59 6.08
CA TRP A 176 3.80 -3.21 5.92
C TRP A 176 3.66 -2.38 7.20
N LEU A 177 2.62 -2.61 7.99
CA LEU A 177 2.49 -2.03 9.34
C LEU A 177 3.70 -2.36 10.21
N ILE A 178 4.11 -3.64 10.24
CA ILE A 178 5.27 -4.09 11.03
C ILE A 178 6.56 -3.42 10.52
N VAL A 179 6.74 -3.31 9.20
CA VAL A 179 7.90 -2.62 8.61
C VAL A 179 7.91 -1.14 8.99
N GLY A 180 6.75 -0.46 8.92
CA GLY A 180 6.62 0.95 9.32
C GLY A 180 6.94 1.18 10.81
N LEU A 181 6.45 0.31 11.69
CA LEU A 181 6.74 0.35 13.13
C LEU A 181 8.23 0.10 13.41
N LEU A 182 8.83 -0.88 12.73
CA LEU A 182 10.26 -1.16 12.84
C LEU A 182 11.11 0.02 12.35
N ALA A 183 10.73 0.65 11.24
CA ALA A 183 11.40 1.84 10.73
C ALA A 183 11.31 3.02 11.71
N ALA A 184 10.13 3.26 12.29
CA ALA A 184 9.95 4.31 13.31
C ALA A 184 10.79 4.06 14.57
N TRP A 185 10.89 2.80 15.01
CA TRP A 185 11.81 2.41 16.08
C TRP A 185 13.26 2.73 15.72
N CYS A 186 13.71 2.32 14.52
CA CYS A 186 15.07 2.58 14.05
C CYS A 186 15.38 4.08 14.02
N ILE A 187 14.43 4.91 13.56
CA ILE A 187 14.60 6.37 13.54
C ILE A 187 14.90 6.88 14.96
N GLY A 188 14.09 6.52 15.94
CA GLY A 188 14.25 7.01 17.33
C GLY A 188 15.44 6.41 18.07
N SER A 189 15.89 5.21 17.69
CA SER A 189 16.98 4.51 18.37
C SER A 189 18.30 5.29 18.33
N ARG A 190 18.49 6.11 17.29
CA ARG A 190 19.63 7.03 17.17
C ARG A 190 19.77 7.98 18.36
N TRP A 191 18.65 8.46 18.89
CA TRP A 191 18.59 9.37 20.03
C TRP A 191 18.19 8.68 21.34
N GLY A 192 18.17 7.34 21.38
CA GLY A 192 17.75 6.56 22.54
C GLY A 192 16.25 6.62 22.82
N VAL A 193 15.44 7.10 21.87
CA VAL A 193 13.98 7.32 22.03
C VAL A 193 13.12 6.46 21.10
N GLY A 194 13.65 5.30 20.69
CA GLY A 194 12.94 4.34 19.83
C GLY A 194 11.50 4.02 20.29
N PRO A 195 11.23 3.76 21.58
CA PRO A 195 9.87 3.55 22.06
C PRO A 195 8.93 4.73 21.82
N LEU A 196 9.40 5.98 21.97
CA LEU A 196 8.58 7.17 21.80
C LEU A 196 8.24 7.44 20.32
N THR A 197 9.21 7.24 19.43
CA THR A 197 8.98 7.35 17.96
C THR A 197 8.12 6.22 17.42
N LEU A 198 8.26 5.02 17.98
CA LEU A 198 7.37 3.90 17.71
C LEU A 198 5.91 4.23 18.08
N LEU A 199 5.71 4.81 19.27
CA LEU A 199 4.40 5.25 19.74
C LEU A 199 3.84 6.37 18.85
N ALA A 200 4.66 7.33 18.43
CA ALA A 200 4.26 8.39 17.52
C ALA A 200 3.76 7.84 16.16
N ALA A 201 4.45 6.85 15.59
CA ALA A 201 4.00 6.16 14.39
C ALA A 201 2.72 5.35 14.64
N ALA A 202 2.61 4.68 15.79
CA ALA A 202 1.43 3.91 16.17
C ALA A 202 0.15 4.79 16.23
N VAL A 203 0.26 6.07 16.63
CA VAL A 203 -0.86 7.04 16.58
C VAL A 203 -1.39 7.18 15.14
N VAL A 204 -0.51 7.29 14.14
CA VAL A 204 -0.93 7.40 12.73
C VAL A 204 -1.53 6.10 12.23
N PHE A 205 -0.93 4.97 12.59
CA PHE A 205 -1.37 3.66 12.15
C PHE A 205 -2.67 3.18 12.81
N ALA A 206 -3.04 3.77 13.96
CA ALA A 206 -4.34 3.59 14.60
C ALA A 206 -5.42 4.52 14.02
N THR A 207 -5.12 5.39 13.05
CA THR A 207 -6.13 6.29 12.51
C THR A 207 -7.24 5.52 11.80
N PRO A 208 -8.53 5.89 12.03
CA PRO A 208 -9.67 5.17 11.47
C PRO A 208 -9.62 5.03 9.94
N GLN A 209 -9.06 6.02 9.25
CA GLN A 209 -8.95 5.98 7.79
C GLN A 209 -8.02 4.87 7.32
N LEU A 210 -6.79 4.78 7.85
CA LEU A 210 -5.84 3.74 7.45
C LEU A 210 -6.35 2.35 7.81
N VAL A 211 -6.87 2.17 9.03
CA VAL A 211 -7.43 0.88 9.45
C VAL A 211 -8.58 0.45 8.53
N ARG A 212 -9.47 1.38 8.17
CA ARG A 212 -10.65 1.07 7.35
C ARG A 212 -10.30 0.73 5.90
N VAL A 213 -9.28 1.39 5.31
CA VAL A 213 -9.01 1.25 3.87
C VAL A 213 -7.85 0.31 3.56
N ASP A 214 -6.88 0.15 4.47
CA ASP A 214 -5.69 -0.69 4.21
C ASP A 214 -5.77 -2.06 4.89
N ALA A 215 -6.28 -2.14 6.14
CA ALA A 215 -6.26 -3.41 6.87
C ALA A 215 -7.19 -4.45 6.22
N GLY A 216 -6.63 -5.58 5.81
CA GLY A 216 -7.36 -6.62 5.11
C GLY A 216 -7.74 -6.30 3.66
N GLN A 217 -7.29 -5.16 3.14
CA GLN A 217 -7.54 -4.68 1.79
C GLN A 217 -6.24 -4.69 0.97
N ALA A 218 -6.35 -4.44 -0.33
CA ALA A 218 -5.19 -4.44 -1.23
C ALA A 218 -4.68 -3.02 -1.57
N LEU A 219 -5.02 -2.02 -0.77
CA LEU A 219 -4.48 -0.69 -0.95
C LEU A 219 -2.99 -0.65 -0.58
N ASN A 220 -2.29 0.33 -1.07
CA ASN A 220 -0.84 0.44 -0.97
C ASN A 220 -0.35 1.68 -0.20
N ASP A 221 -1.26 2.34 0.53
CA ASP A 221 -0.90 3.55 1.29
C ASP A 221 0.06 3.21 2.43
N MET A 222 -0.22 2.14 3.18
CA MET A 222 0.65 1.68 4.25
C MET A 222 2.02 1.24 3.75
N GLN A 223 2.10 0.63 2.55
CA GLN A 223 3.36 0.28 1.91
C GLN A 223 4.22 1.51 1.63
N VAL A 224 3.64 2.58 1.08
CA VAL A 224 4.37 3.84 0.83
C VAL A 224 4.89 4.44 2.12
N VAL A 225 4.05 4.53 3.17
CA VAL A 225 4.47 5.04 4.49
C VAL A 225 5.64 4.24 5.03
N ALA A 226 5.54 2.91 5.03
CA ALA A 226 6.58 2.02 5.54
C ALA A 226 7.91 2.16 4.79
N LEU A 227 7.86 2.26 3.45
CA LEU A 227 9.05 2.41 2.61
C LEU A 227 9.73 3.76 2.77
N VAL A 228 8.97 4.86 2.85
CA VAL A 228 9.55 6.20 3.09
C VAL A 228 10.14 6.28 4.50
N LEU A 229 9.46 5.77 5.53
CA LEU A 229 10.01 5.69 6.88
C LEU A 229 11.28 4.83 6.91
N SER A 230 11.34 3.76 6.12
CA SER A 230 12.53 2.91 6.00
C SER A 230 13.71 3.64 5.37
N ALA A 231 13.49 4.43 4.31
CA ALA A 231 14.52 5.26 3.71
C ALA A 231 15.07 6.28 4.74
N ILE A 232 14.19 6.94 5.49
CA ILE A 232 14.57 7.85 6.59
C ILE A 232 15.32 7.11 7.69
N ALA A 233 14.86 5.93 8.11
CA ALA A 233 15.52 5.12 9.14
C ALA A 233 16.97 4.79 8.75
N ILE A 234 17.21 4.41 7.51
CA ILE A 234 18.55 4.14 6.98
C ILE A 234 19.42 5.41 7.02
N ILE A 235 18.89 6.53 6.52
CA ILE A 235 19.60 7.83 6.49
C ILE A 235 19.98 8.28 7.90
N VAL A 236 19.07 8.15 8.85
CA VAL A 236 19.26 8.63 10.21
C VAL A 236 20.22 7.73 11.00
N THR A 237 20.08 6.40 10.87
CA THR A 237 20.75 5.44 11.74
C THR A 237 22.14 5.05 11.26
N CYS A 238 22.38 5.04 9.94
CA CYS A 238 23.66 4.55 9.36
C CYS A 238 24.84 5.52 9.44
N ALA A 239 24.66 6.72 9.93
CA ALA A 239 25.78 7.62 10.07
C ALA A 239 26.41 7.50 11.47
N PRO A 240 27.74 7.28 11.57
CA PRO A 240 28.37 6.79 12.80
C PRO A 240 28.38 7.79 13.98
N ALA A 241 28.46 9.10 13.77
CA ALA A 241 28.48 10.10 14.84
C ALA A 241 27.73 11.37 14.45
N GLN A 242 27.47 12.26 15.45
CA GLN A 242 26.94 13.60 15.17
C GLN A 242 27.93 14.35 14.25
N GLY A 243 27.41 14.97 13.19
CA GLY A 243 28.25 15.68 12.20
C GLY A 243 28.93 14.78 11.16
N SER A 244 28.90 13.45 11.29
CA SER A 244 29.46 12.55 10.29
C SER A 244 28.58 12.49 9.01
N TRP A 245 29.27 12.24 7.89
CA TRP A 245 28.64 12.13 6.59
C TRP A 245 28.03 10.73 6.38
N LEU A 246 26.98 10.67 5.60
CA LEU A 246 26.30 9.42 5.26
C LEU A 246 27.19 8.55 4.36
N PRO A 247 27.43 7.27 4.68
CA PRO A 247 28.19 6.35 3.84
C PRO A 247 27.48 6.09 2.51
N ARG A 248 28.24 5.88 1.41
CA ARG A 248 27.68 5.61 0.07
C ARG A 248 26.76 4.39 0.03
N GLY A 249 27.11 3.31 0.75
CA GLY A 249 26.27 2.11 0.85
C GLY A 249 24.90 2.40 1.48
N SER A 250 24.84 3.31 2.46
CA SER A 250 23.59 3.74 3.09
C SER A 250 22.76 4.60 2.15
N VAL A 251 23.40 5.42 1.30
CA VAL A 251 22.70 6.19 0.26
C VAL A 251 22.03 5.24 -0.73
N ALA A 252 22.75 4.21 -1.21
CA ALA A 252 22.19 3.21 -2.12
C ALA A 252 21.04 2.43 -1.46
N ALA A 253 21.19 1.99 -0.21
CA ALA A 253 20.17 1.27 0.52
C ALA A 253 18.90 2.12 0.76
N ALA A 254 19.06 3.41 1.10
CA ALA A 254 17.93 4.33 1.21
C ALA A 254 17.29 4.59 -0.17
N GLY A 255 18.09 4.63 -1.24
CA GLY A 255 17.63 4.72 -2.62
C GLY A 255 16.76 3.52 -3.06
N VAL A 256 17.08 2.31 -2.59
CA VAL A 256 16.25 1.12 -2.80
C VAL A 256 14.86 1.31 -2.19
N ALA A 257 14.79 1.71 -0.92
CA ALA A 257 13.51 1.95 -0.26
C ALA A 257 12.70 3.08 -0.92
N ALA A 258 13.36 4.17 -1.31
CA ALA A 258 12.75 5.29 -2.02
C ALA A 258 12.27 4.88 -3.43
N GLY A 259 13.04 4.06 -4.14
CA GLY A 259 12.67 3.50 -5.44
C GLY A 259 11.43 2.63 -5.35
N LEU A 260 11.40 1.68 -4.40
CA LEU A 260 10.22 0.86 -4.15
C LEU A 260 8.99 1.73 -3.84
N ALA A 261 9.13 2.79 -3.04
CA ALA A 261 8.02 3.71 -2.75
C ALA A 261 7.51 4.41 -4.02
N ALA A 262 8.42 4.95 -4.85
CA ALA A 262 8.07 5.59 -6.11
C ALA A 262 7.43 4.62 -7.11
N GLY A 263 7.91 3.36 -7.15
CA GLY A 263 7.34 2.28 -7.97
C GLY A 263 6.00 1.74 -7.45
N THR A 264 5.57 2.17 -6.26
CA THR A 264 4.29 1.74 -5.65
C THR A 264 3.16 2.72 -5.94
N LYS A 265 3.38 4.03 -5.83
CA LYS A 265 2.29 5.03 -5.94
C LYS A 265 2.82 6.43 -6.25
N TRP A 266 2.11 7.21 -7.09
CA TRP A 266 2.50 8.58 -7.42
C TRP A 266 2.64 9.53 -6.23
N PRO A 267 1.79 9.52 -5.18
CA PRO A 267 1.99 10.36 -4.00
C PRO A 267 3.36 10.18 -3.33
N ALA A 268 4.04 9.03 -3.52
CA ALA A 268 5.39 8.80 -3.03
C ALA A 268 6.46 9.67 -3.75
N LEU A 269 6.17 10.21 -4.93
CA LEU A 269 7.12 11.05 -5.66
C LEU A 269 7.52 12.31 -4.89
N ALA A 270 6.60 12.91 -4.13
CA ALA A 270 6.90 14.10 -3.35
C ALA A 270 7.93 13.85 -2.23
N PRO A 271 7.73 12.88 -1.31
CA PRO A 271 8.75 12.55 -0.31
C PRO A 271 10.05 12.05 -0.94
N VAL A 272 10.02 11.29 -2.04
CA VAL A 272 11.22 10.83 -2.75
C VAL A 272 11.98 11.99 -3.39
N ALA A 273 11.30 12.95 -3.99
CA ALA A 273 11.92 14.17 -4.52
C ALA A 273 12.57 15.01 -3.40
N ALA A 274 11.89 15.16 -2.27
CA ALA A 274 12.44 15.85 -1.11
C ALA A 274 13.69 15.13 -0.55
N LEU A 275 13.67 13.79 -0.47
CA LEU A 275 14.85 13.00 -0.13
C LEU A 275 15.99 13.21 -1.13
N THR A 276 15.70 13.19 -2.42
CA THR A 276 16.69 13.42 -3.49
C THR A 276 17.38 14.78 -3.34
N ILE A 277 16.62 15.82 -3.04
CA ILE A 277 17.14 17.16 -2.74
C ILE A 277 17.98 17.15 -1.44
N GLY A 278 17.58 16.35 -0.46
CA GLY A 278 18.24 16.25 0.84
C GLY A 278 19.59 15.53 0.83
N ILE A 279 19.76 14.50 0.01
CA ILE A 279 20.96 13.63 -0.03
C ILE A 279 22.28 14.42 -0.18
N PRO A 280 22.42 15.40 -1.10
CA PRO A 280 23.66 16.17 -1.27
C PRO A 280 24.13 16.91 -0.01
N PHE A 281 23.22 17.22 0.91
CA PHE A 281 23.53 17.90 2.18
C PHE A 281 23.99 16.95 3.28
N LEU A 282 23.81 15.62 3.08
CA LEU A 282 24.18 14.57 4.03
C LEU A 282 25.50 13.89 3.70
N VAL A 283 26.03 14.09 2.49
CA VAL A 283 27.26 13.45 2.01
C VAL A 283 28.39 14.47 1.89
N ARG A 284 29.64 13.99 1.95
CA ARG A 284 30.82 14.86 1.77
C ARG A 284 30.78 15.57 0.41
N ARG A 285 31.25 16.78 0.32
CA ARG A 285 31.28 17.57 -0.93
C ARG A 285 31.89 16.79 -2.10
N GLY A 286 33.05 16.12 -1.88
CA GLY A 286 33.75 15.32 -2.88
C GLY A 286 32.99 14.04 -3.32
N ASP A 287 32.01 13.59 -2.52
CA ASP A 287 31.25 12.35 -2.77
C ASP A 287 29.85 12.59 -3.36
N ARG A 288 29.43 13.86 -3.51
CA ARG A 288 28.07 14.21 -3.90
C ARG A 288 27.64 13.55 -5.20
N VAL A 289 28.44 13.69 -6.25
CA VAL A 289 28.10 13.13 -7.58
C VAL A 289 27.98 11.62 -7.51
N ARG A 290 28.97 10.93 -6.91
CA ARG A 290 28.95 9.47 -6.78
C ARG A 290 27.75 8.98 -5.93
N SER A 291 27.43 9.70 -4.86
CA SER A 291 26.28 9.38 -4.00
C SER A 291 24.97 9.59 -4.74
N LEU A 292 24.83 10.67 -5.53
CA LEU A 292 23.66 10.89 -6.38
C LEU A 292 23.52 9.81 -7.46
N VAL A 293 24.62 9.41 -8.10
CA VAL A 293 24.59 8.31 -9.07
C VAL A 293 24.09 7.02 -8.43
N LEU A 294 24.61 6.66 -7.25
CA LEU A 294 24.15 5.48 -6.52
C LEU A 294 22.68 5.58 -6.08
N TRP A 295 22.27 6.78 -5.63
CA TRP A 295 20.88 7.06 -5.27
C TRP A 295 19.95 6.86 -6.47
N PHE A 296 20.25 7.51 -7.60
CA PHE A 296 19.42 7.40 -8.80
C PHE A 296 19.44 6.00 -9.41
N ALA A 297 20.60 5.32 -9.40
CA ALA A 297 20.68 3.94 -9.86
C ALA A 297 19.77 3.02 -9.04
N ALA A 298 19.82 3.10 -7.71
CA ALA A 298 18.95 2.31 -6.84
C ALA A 298 17.47 2.67 -7.02
N LEU A 299 17.17 3.96 -7.12
CA LEU A 299 15.80 4.47 -7.34
C LEU A 299 15.23 3.98 -8.67
N LEU A 300 16.01 4.05 -9.76
CA LEU A 300 15.58 3.63 -11.09
C LEU A 300 15.42 2.10 -11.19
N VAL A 301 16.33 1.34 -10.61
CA VAL A 301 16.25 -0.13 -10.60
C VAL A 301 15.01 -0.61 -9.85
N CYS A 302 14.68 0.00 -8.70
CA CYS A 302 13.58 -0.47 -7.85
C CYS A 302 12.25 0.24 -8.11
N GLY A 303 12.21 1.34 -8.85
CA GLY A 303 10.97 2.11 -9.06
C GLY A 303 10.78 2.63 -10.48
N GLY A 304 11.78 2.55 -11.36
CA GLY A 304 11.73 3.14 -12.70
C GLY A 304 10.90 2.36 -13.71
N TYR A 305 10.66 1.08 -13.45
CA TYR A 305 10.00 0.15 -14.39
C TYR A 305 8.67 0.69 -14.94
N TRP A 306 7.78 1.14 -14.09
CA TRP A 306 6.44 1.61 -14.48
C TRP A 306 6.47 2.88 -15.29
N TYR A 307 7.39 3.77 -15.00
CA TYR A 307 7.61 5.01 -15.76
C TYR A 307 8.21 4.72 -17.14
N ALA A 308 9.15 3.77 -17.23
CA ALA A 308 9.70 3.30 -18.51
C ALA A 308 8.63 2.60 -19.34
N ARG A 309 7.81 1.71 -18.74
CA ARG A 309 6.67 1.06 -19.41
C ARG A 309 5.72 2.09 -20.01
N ASN A 310 5.31 3.08 -19.24
CA ASN A 310 4.39 4.12 -19.73
C ASN A 310 5.03 4.97 -20.84
N LEU A 311 6.31 5.33 -20.68
CA LEU A 311 7.05 6.09 -21.71
C LEU A 311 7.08 5.34 -23.04
N VAL A 312 7.34 4.03 -23.03
CA VAL A 312 7.40 3.20 -24.23
C VAL A 312 6.01 3.03 -24.87
N HIS A 313 4.98 2.78 -24.06
CA HIS A 313 3.63 2.52 -24.60
C HIS A 313 2.89 3.76 -25.07
N VAL A 314 3.04 4.89 -24.37
CA VAL A 314 2.20 6.07 -24.62
C VAL A 314 2.98 7.39 -24.76
N GLY A 315 4.31 7.35 -24.74
CA GLY A 315 5.16 8.53 -24.91
C GLY A 315 5.20 9.48 -23.72
N SER A 316 4.82 9.00 -22.52
CA SER A 316 4.91 9.78 -21.27
C SER A 316 5.17 8.88 -20.07
N PRO A 317 6.10 9.24 -19.16
CA PRO A 317 6.33 8.46 -17.94
C PRO A 317 5.16 8.58 -16.95
N ILE A 318 4.45 9.72 -16.92
CA ILE A 318 3.29 10.00 -16.07
C ILE A 318 2.20 10.63 -16.93
N PRO A 319 1.44 9.84 -17.69
CA PRO A 319 0.55 10.33 -18.73
C PRO A 319 -0.49 11.39 -18.31
N PRO A 320 -1.06 11.37 -17.06
CA PRO A 320 -1.99 12.41 -16.65
C PRO A 320 -1.36 13.79 -16.47
N LEU A 321 -0.05 13.86 -16.23
CA LEU A 321 0.63 15.13 -16.03
C LEU A 321 1.11 15.72 -17.36
N ARG A 322 0.92 17.04 -17.50
CA ARG A 322 1.55 17.80 -18.58
C ARG A 322 3.02 18.01 -18.25
N ILE A 323 3.90 17.26 -18.88
CA ILE A 323 5.34 17.36 -18.68
C ILE A 323 5.99 17.87 -19.96
N GLY A 324 6.84 18.91 -19.83
CA GLY A 324 7.66 19.45 -20.92
C GLY A 324 9.04 19.84 -20.40
N ILE A 325 10.08 19.49 -21.15
CA ILE A 325 11.47 19.85 -20.88
C ILE A 325 12.03 20.54 -22.12
N GLY A 326 12.12 21.85 -22.09
CA GLY A 326 12.53 22.64 -23.26
C GLY A 326 11.54 22.43 -24.43
N ARG A 327 12.02 21.89 -25.54
CA ARG A 327 11.20 21.59 -26.73
C ARG A 327 10.55 20.21 -26.72
N ILE A 328 10.86 19.37 -25.74
CA ILE A 328 10.31 18.03 -25.63
C ILE A 328 9.01 18.10 -24.82
N HIS A 329 7.91 17.71 -25.44
CA HIS A 329 6.61 17.58 -24.77
C HIS A 329 6.19 16.11 -24.77
N PHE A 330 5.87 15.61 -23.57
CA PHE A 330 5.38 14.25 -23.42
C PHE A 330 3.86 14.20 -23.65
N THR A 331 3.39 13.06 -24.10
CA THR A 331 1.96 12.81 -24.30
C THR A 331 1.19 13.02 -23.00
N GLN A 332 0.11 13.82 -23.06
CA GLN A 332 -0.82 13.97 -21.94
C GLN A 332 -2.11 13.21 -22.21
N ILE A 333 -2.54 12.40 -21.27
CA ILE A 333 -3.81 11.69 -21.30
C ILE A 333 -4.67 12.24 -20.16
N HIS A 334 -5.73 12.96 -20.51
CA HIS A 334 -6.64 13.51 -19.51
C HIS A 334 -7.49 12.38 -18.90
N PRO A 335 -7.49 12.20 -17.56
CA PRO A 335 -8.41 11.29 -16.91
C PRO A 335 -9.85 11.77 -17.12
N GLY A 336 -10.74 10.85 -17.46
CA GLY A 336 -12.17 11.15 -17.63
C GLY A 336 -12.91 11.31 -16.29
N LEU A 337 -12.25 11.86 -15.27
CA LEU A 337 -12.81 12.10 -13.93
C LEU A 337 -12.81 13.60 -13.60
N PRO A 338 -13.83 14.10 -12.92
CA PRO A 338 -13.78 15.42 -12.32
C PRO A 338 -12.66 15.48 -11.27
N THR A 339 -12.09 16.65 -11.05
CA THR A 339 -11.07 16.90 -10.05
C THR A 339 -11.44 18.11 -9.19
N PHE A 340 -10.90 18.18 -7.98
CA PHE A 340 -11.05 19.33 -7.11
C PHE A 340 -9.72 19.72 -6.47
N SER A 341 -9.55 21.02 -6.20
CA SER A 341 -8.40 21.57 -5.50
C SER A 341 -8.72 21.79 -4.03
N ILE A 342 -7.91 21.19 -3.14
CA ILE A 342 -8.03 21.41 -1.70
C ILE A 342 -7.72 22.87 -1.37
N VAL A 343 -6.62 23.42 -1.91
CA VAL A 343 -6.19 24.80 -1.65
C VAL A 343 -7.28 25.82 -2.05
N HIS A 344 -7.90 25.64 -3.19
CA HIS A 344 -9.02 26.49 -3.62
C HIS A 344 -10.19 26.44 -2.63
N SER A 345 -10.42 25.28 -2.04
CA SER A 345 -11.53 25.04 -1.12
C SER A 345 -11.26 25.55 0.30
N LEU A 346 -9.99 25.81 0.68
CA LEU A 346 -9.62 26.29 2.02
C LEU A 346 -10.24 27.67 2.36
N ALA A 347 -10.49 28.52 1.37
CA ALA A 347 -11.10 29.83 1.57
C ALA A 347 -12.60 29.78 1.89
N SER A 348 -13.27 28.62 1.67
CA SER A 348 -14.71 28.48 1.84
C SER A 348 -15.09 28.00 3.25
N SER A 349 -15.70 28.87 4.07
CA SER A 349 -16.22 28.48 5.38
C SER A 349 -17.30 27.39 5.31
N GLY A 350 -18.07 27.36 4.22
CA GLY A 350 -19.07 26.32 3.97
C GLY A 350 -18.44 24.94 3.75
N VAL A 351 -17.32 24.88 3.03
CA VAL A 351 -16.55 23.63 2.84
C VAL A 351 -15.92 23.16 4.17
N TRP A 352 -15.39 24.09 4.96
CA TRP A 352 -14.87 23.76 6.28
C TRP A 352 -15.90 23.05 7.15
N ARG A 353 -17.08 23.64 7.29
CA ARG A 353 -18.13 23.08 8.16
C ARG A 353 -18.72 21.77 7.66
N ARG A 354 -18.91 21.63 6.34
CA ARG A 354 -19.61 20.46 5.76
C ARG A 354 -18.70 19.33 5.36
N GLN A 355 -17.42 19.61 5.03
CA GLN A 355 -16.50 18.63 4.48
C GLN A 355 -15.24 18.47 5.35
N PHE A 356 -14.45 19.53 5.57
CA PHE A 356 -13.15 19.40 6.19
C PHE A 356 -13.23 18.99 7.67
N LEU A 357 -13.99 19.67 8.50
CA LEU A 357 -14.08 19.33 9.92
C LEU A 357 -14.67 17.93 10.16
N PRO A 358 -15.81 17.54 9.55
CA PRO A 358 -16.31 16.17 9.68
C PRO A 358 -15.33 15.14 9.13
N GLY A 359 -14.68 15.45 8.00
CA GLY A 359 -13.73 14.56 7.39
C GLY A 359 -12.44 14.40 8.19
N LEU A 360 -11.89 15.45 8.82
CA LEU A 360 -10.74 15.33 9.73
C LEU A 360 -11.04 14.36 10.88
N ARG A 361 -12.26 14.43 11.45
CA ARG A 361 -12.72 13.48 12.46
C ARG A 361 -12.84 12.06 11.90
N LEU A 362 -13.34 11.91 10.68
CA LEU A 362 -13.45 10.60 10.01
C LEU A 362 -12.07 9.99 9.72
N VAL A 363 -11.10 10.81 9.33
CA VAL A 363 -9.74 10.38 8.96
C VAL A 363 -8.90 10.04 10.19
N PHE A 364 -8.82 10.96 11.15
CA PHE A 364 -7.90 10.88 12.29
C PHE A 364 -8.57 10.49 13.62
N GLY A 365 -9.89 10.30 13.63
CA GLY A 365 -10.65 9.96 14.83
C GLY A 365 -10.99 11.17 15.71
N PRO A 366 -11.49 10.94 16.93
CA PRO A 366 -11.98 12.01 17.81
C PRO A 366 -10.89 12.99 18.23
N ALA A 367 -9.63 12.56 18.27
CA ALA A 367 -8.47 13.40 18.62
C ALA A 367 -7.76 14.01 17.39
N TRP A 368 -8.42 14.16 16.26
CA TRP A 368 -7.84 14.63 14.99
C TRP A 368 -7.04 15.93 15.10
N TRP A 369 -7.55 16.88 15.88
CA TRP A 369 -6.91 18.19 16.08
C TRP A 369 -5.51 18.05 16.68
N SER A 370 -5.32 17.10 17.58
CA SER A 370 -4.05 16.84 18.22
C SER A 370 -3.04 16.16 17.27
N VAL A 371 -3.50 15.20 16.49
CA VAL A 371 -2.67 14.53 15.48
C VAL A 371 -2.12 15.57 14.50
N VAL A 372 -2.98 16.46 14.00
CA VAL A 372 -2.60 17.51 13.06
C VAL A 372 -1.70 18.56 13.74
N ALA A 373 -2.09 19.07 14.91
CA ALA A 373 -1.33 20.13 15.60
C ALA A 373 0.06 19.65 16.04
N LEU A 374 0.19 18.43 16.60
CA LEU A 374 1.50 17.91 17.01
C LEU A 374 2.38 17.53 15.83
N SER A 375 1.78 17.05 14.72
CA SER A 375 2.53 16.83 13.49
C SER A 375 3.10 18.15 12.94
N ALA A 376 2.28 19.20 12.87
CA ALA A 376 2.72 20.53 12.46
C ALA A 376 3.79 21.09 13.41
N ALA A 377 3.59 20.97 14.74
CA ALA A 377 4.56 21.38 15.75
C ALA A 377 5.90 20.64 15.60
N GLY A 378 5.88 19.34 15.26
CA GLY A 378 7.07 18.56 14.99
C GLY A 378 7.83 19.06 13.75
N ILE A 379 7.13 19.41 12.68
CA ILE A 379 7.74 20.00 11.49
C ILE A 379 8.36 21.38 11.81
N VAL A 380 7.66 22.20 12.60
CA VAL A 380 8.14 23.55 12.97
C VAL A 380 9.28 23.50 14.01
N ALA A 381 9.24 22.56 14.96
CA ALA A 381 10.26 22.41 16.00
C ALA A 381 11.67 22.17 15.46
N VAL A 382 11.76 21.76 14.19
CA VAL A 382 13.02 21.63 13.44
C VAL A 382 13.77 22.95 13.31
N VAL A 383 13.08 24.08 13.28
CA VAL A 383 13.72 25.41 13.19
C VAL A 383 14.69 25.60 14.36
N ALA A 384 14.36 25.03 15.53
CA ALA A 384 15.23 25.06 16.71
C ALA A 384 16.31 23.95 16.72
N ALA A 385 16.20 22.94 15.84
CA ALA A 385 17.13 21.83 15.78
C ALA A 385 18.37 22.21 14.95
N ARG A 386 19.57 21.97 15.51
CA ARG A 386 20.86 22.19 14.79
C ARG A 386 21.30 20.97 13.96
N GLU A 387 20.51 19.89 13.95
CA GLU A 387 20.89 18.63 13.33
C GLU A 387 20.29 18.47 11.94
N ARG A 388 21.12 18.32 10.90
CA ARG A 388 20.72 18.23 9.48
C ARG A 388 19.72 17.09 9.19
N ARG A 389 19.79 15.97 9.93
CA ARG A 389 18.93 14.81 9.72
C ARG A 389 17.50 15.08 10.16
N ILE A 390 17.34 15.80 11.27
CA ILE A 390 16.03 16.25 11.74
C ILE A 390 15.44 17.22 10.71
N TRP A 391 16.25 18.11 10.14
CA TRP A 391 15.83 18.99 9.05
C TRP A 391 15.27 18.23 7.85
N ILE A 392 15.98 17.17 7.41
CA ILE A 392 15.54 16.38 6.26
C ILE A 392 14.23 15.64 6.56
N MET A 393 14.06 15.07 7.75
CA MET A 393 12.82 14.43 8.15
C MET A 393 11.63 15.41 8.08
N ALA A 394 11.79 16.60 8.64
CA ALA A 394 10.75 17.62 8.61
C ALA A 394 10.53 18.18 7.20
N PHE A 395 11.59 18.35 6.41
CA PHE A 395 11.49 18.76 5.02
C PHE A 395 10.71 17.75 4.18
N VAL A 396 10.97 16.44 4.33
CA VAL A 396 10.24 15.37 3.66
C VAL A 396 8.79 15.34 4.15
N GLY A 397 8.56 15.49 5.47
CA GLY A 397 7.22 15.57 6.03
C GLY A 397 6.42 16.76 5.49
N ALA A 398 7.01 17.96 5.51
CA ALA A 398 6.39 19.17 4.97
C ALA A 398 6.11 19.05 3.46
N ALA A 399 7.09 18.59 2.68
CA ALA A 399 6.95 18.41 1.23
C ALA A 399 5.81 17.45 0.89
N THR A 400 5.65 16.37 1.66
CA THR A 400 4.54 15.41 1.46
C THR A 400 3.18 16.06 1.70
N VAL A 401 3.03 16.80 2.82
CA VAL A 401 1.76 17.47 3.15
C VAL A 401 1.46 18.59 2.14
N ILE A 402 2.46 19.40 1.79
CA ILE A 402 2.30 20.49 0.82
C ILE A 402 1.93 19.92 -0.56
N ALA A 403 2.61 18.88 -1.02
CA ALA A 403 2.29 18.24 -2.28
C ALA A 403 0.87 17.69 -2.30
N TYR A 404 0.42 17.05 -1.21
CA TYR A 404 -0.97 16.59 -1.08
C TYR A 404 -1.97 17.75 -1.19
N LEU A 405 -1.70 18.88 -0.52
CA LEU A 405 -2.59 20.05 -0.56
C LEU A 405 -2.63 20.71 -1.96
N LEU A 406 -1.50 20.77 -2.66
CA LEU A 406 -1.37 21.42 -3.96
C LEU A 406 -1.83 20.54 -5.13
N THR A 407 -1.84 19.21 -4.97
CA THR A 407 -2.26 18.29 -6.03
C THR A 407 -3.77 18.27 -6.16
N GLU A 408 -4.27 18.38 -7.38
CA GLU A 408 -5.68 18.14 -7.66
C GLU A 408 -6.05 16.70 -7.33
N GLN A 409 -7.15 16.53 -6.62
CA GLN A 409 -7.69 15.26 -6.20
C GLN A 409 -8.80 14.80 -7.14
N ALA A 410 -8.87 13.50 -7.39
CA ALA A 410 -9.94 12.91 -8.19
C ALA A 410 -11.31 13.00 -7.50
N PHE A 411 -12.37 13.05 -8.31
CA PHE A 411 -13.77 13.18 -7.92
C PHE A 411 -14.14 14.61 -7.47
N ASP A 412 -15.01 14.73 -6.49
CA ASP A 412 -15.45 16.00 -5.92
C ASP A 412 -14.99 16.19 -4.47
N ILE A 413 -15.19 17.38 -3.92
CA ILE A 413 -14.74 17.75 -2.57
C ILE A 413 -15.34 16.88 -1.47
N THR A 414 -16.45 16.19 -1.70
CA THR A 414 -17.06 15.30 -0.71
C THR A 414 -16.20 14.05 -0.47
N GLN A 415 -15.31 13.73 -1.41
CA GLN A 415 -14.39 12.59 -1.35
C GLN A 415 -13.02 12.94 -0.74
N TRP A 416 -12.78 14.19 -0.32
CA TRP A 416 -11.47 14.61 0.17
C TRP A 416 -10.97 13.76 1.35
N SER A 417 -11.86 13.29 2.22
CA SER A 417 -11.47 12.43 3.34
C SER A 417 -10.89 11.08 2.88
N ALA A 418 -11.33 10.58 1.73
CA ALA A 418 -10.77 9.35 1.16
C ALA A 418 -9.33 9.55 0.67
N THR A 419 -8.97 10.75 0.18
CA THR A 419 -7.63 11.07 -0.31
C THR A 419 -6.67 11.54 0.78
N ALA A 420 -7.18 11.95 1.96
CA ALA A 420 -6.37 12.46 3.08
C ALA A 420 -5.31 11.46 3.58
N ARG A 421 -5.49 10.15 3.32
CA ARG A 421 -4.49 9.09 3.55
C ARG A 421 -3.16 9.35 2.84
N PHE A 422 -3.14 10.08 1.72
CA PHE A 422 -1.91 10.40 0.99
C PHE A 422 -0.98 11.34 1.77
N ALA A 423 -1.49 12.05 2.78
CA ALA A 423 -0.68 12.85 3.70
C ALA A 423 -0.10 12.03 4.87
N ALA A 424 -0.46 10.75 5.04
CA ALA A 424 -0.10 9.93 6.20
C ALA A 424 1.41 9.86 6.44
N THR A 425 2.23 9.76 5.39
CA THR A 425 3.70 9.80 5.50
C THR A 425 4.18 11.10 6.13
N GLY A 426 3.64 12.24 5.70
CA GLY A 426 4.01 13.55 6.24
C GLY A 426 3.58 13.72 7.70
N ILE A 427 2.39 13.27 8.03
CA ILE A 427 1.86 13.27 9.40
C ILE A 427 2.71 12.39 10.32
N ALA A 428 3.08 11.18 9.86
CA ALA A 428 3.94 10.27 10.62
C ALA A 428 5.32 10.89 10.90
N LEU A 429 5.95 11.47 9.89
CA LEU A 429 7.24 12.16 10.05
C LEU A 429 7.13 13.36 10.98
N GLY A 430 6.04 14.11 10.92
CA GLY A 430 5.79 15.23 11.83
C GLY A 430 5.69 14.77 13.29
N LEU A 431 4.90 13.74 13.58
CA LEU A 431 4.76 13.19 14.94
C LEU A 431 6.07 12.55 15.44
N ILE A 432 6.80 11.83 14.58
CA ILE A 432 8.11 11.27 14.93
C ILE A 432 9.11 12.38 15.25
N THR A 433 9.14 13.45 14.47
CA THR A 433 10.02 14.61 14.70
C THR A 433 9.63 15.32 15.98
N PHE A 434 8.32 15.46 16.26
CA PHE A 434 7.81 15.99 17.53
C PHE A 434 8.29 15.13 18.72
N ALA A 435 8.17 13.81 18.63
CA ALA A 435 8.62 12.87 19.65
C ALA A 435 10.13 13.03 19.96
N ILE A 436 10.96 13.19 18.91
CA ILE A 436 12.40 13.45 19.06
C ILE A 436 12.65 14.82 19.72
N ALA A 437 11.91 15.87 19.34
CA ALA A 437 12.04 17.18 19.94
C ALA A 437 11.69 17.17 21.44
N VAL A 438 10.56 16.55 21.79
CA VAL A 438 10.10 16.42 23.19
C VAL A 438 11.06 15.62 24.05
N SER A 439 11.74 14.62 23.48
CA SER A 439 12.70 13.82 24.24
C SER A 439 13.89 14.62 24.81
N ARG A 440 14.11 15.82 24.31
CA ARG A 440 15.13 16.78 24.80
C ARG A 440 14.61 17.71 25.90
N LEU A 441 13.32 17.63 26.23
CA LEU A 441 12.67 18.43 27.26
C LEU A 441 12.58 17.68 28.61
N SER A 442 11.90 18.27 29.57
CA SER A 442 11.76 17.69 30.92
C SER A 442 11.06 16.32 30.90
N ALA A 443 11.35 15.49 31.89
CA ALA A 443 10.69 14.20 32.09
C ALA A 443 9.17 14.35 32.21
N LYS A 444 8.68 15.46 32.82
CA LYS A 444 7.26 15.77 32.90
C LYS A 444 6.62 15.95 31.52
N THR A 445 7.28 16.67 30.62
CA THR A 445 6.80 16.88 29.24
C THR A 445 6.79 15.56 28.46
N GLN A 446 7.80 14.72 28.64
CA GLN A 446 7.84 13.38 28.02
C GLN A 446 6.70 12.49 28.50
N LEU A 447 6.41 12.46 29.80
CA LEU A 447 5.29 11.72 30.38
C LEU A 447 3.94 12.23 29.89
N LEU A 448 3.76 13.55 29.79
CA LEU A 448 2.55 14.14 29.22
C LEU A 448 2.37 13.74 27.74
N THR A 449 3.45 13.75 26.95
CA THR A 449 3.41 13.31 25.55
C THR A 449 3.08 11.82 25.44
N LEU A 450 3.67 11.00 26.31
CA LEU A 450 3.40 9.57 26.38
C LEU A 450 1.92 9.29 26.70
N ALA A 451 1.40 9.95 27.75
CA ALA A 451 0.00 9.84 28.14
C ALA A 451 -0.93 10.31 27.00
N PHE A 452 -0.55 11.39 26.33
CA PHE A 452 -1.34 11.95 25.25
C PHE A 452 -1.37 11.02 24.01
N PHE A 453 -0.23 10.47 23.57
CA PHE A 453 -0.22 9.48 22.49
C PHE A 453 -0.98 8.21 22.83
N GLY A 454 -0.80 7.71 24.08
CA GLY A 454 -1.53 6.55 24.56
C GLY A 454 -3.05 6.76 24.58
N THR A 455 -3.50 7.92 25.10
CA THR A 455 -4.94 8.25 25.11
C THR A 455 -5.50 8.50 23.72
N THR A 456 -4.71 9.05 22.79
CA THR A 456 -5.12 9.21 21.39
C THR A 456 -5.37 7.85 20.74
N ILE A 457 -4.45 6.88 20.92
CA ILE A 457 -4.63 5.52 20.40
C ILE A 457 -5.86 4.86 21.03
N LEU A 458 -6.03 4.96 22.35
CA LEU A 458 -7.20 4.42 23.03
C LEU A 458 -8.50 5.07 22.53
N ALA A 459 -8.51 6.39 22.33
CA ALA A 459 -9.69 7.10 21.83
C ALA A 459 -10.12 6.62 20.44
N THR A 460 -9.18 6.25 19.56
CA THR A 460 -9.50 5.69 18.24
C THR A 460 -10.17 4.31 18.34
N GLN A 461 -9.85 3.52 19.38
CA GLN A 461 -10.45 2.20 19.60
C GLN A 461 -11.94 2.28 19.95
N PHE A 462 -12.38 3.40 20.53
CA PHE A 462 -13.79 3.65 20.87
C PHE A 462 -14.60 4.20 19.67
N ASP A 463 -14.03 4.25 18.48
CA ASP A 463 -14.79 4.63 17.28
C ASP A 463 -15.94 3.63 17.06
N ALA A 464 -17.17 4.15 17.06
CA ALA A 464 -18.40 3.36 17.00
C ALA A 464 -18.50 2.39 15.80
N GLN A 465 -17.73 2.62 14.73
CA GLN A 465 -17.76 1.78 13.54
C GLN A 465 -16.99 0.46 13.73
N LEU A 466 -15.84 0.47 14.43
CA LEU A 466 -15.07 -0.74 14.71
C LEU A 466 -15.82 -1.67 15.67
N TRP A 467 -16.39 -1.13 16.74
CA TRP A 467 -17.19 -1.92 17.70
C TRP A 467 -18.44 -2.53 17.07
N LYS A 468 -19.15 -1.82 16.17
CA LYS A 468 -20.31 -2.37 15.45
C LYS A 468 -19.92 -3.51 14.53
N ALA A 469 -18.77 -3.45 13.88
CA ALA A 469 -18.25 -4.54 13.06
C ALA A 469 -17.89 -5.76 13.91
N TRP A 470 -17.26 -5.56 15.07
CA TRP A 470 -16.88 -6.59 16.04
C TRP A 470 -18.08 -7.45 16.50
N TRP A 471 -19.16 -6.82 16.91
CA TRP A 471 -20.34 -7.52 17.42
C TRP A 471 -21.09 -8.31 16.31
N ARG A 472 -21.06 -7.84 15.07
CA ARG A 472 -21.77 -8.50 13.96
C ARG A 472 -21.15 -9.83 13.52
N VAL A 473 -19.87 -10.07 13.79
CA VAL A 473 -19.10 -11.23 13.27
C VAL A 473 -18.75 -12.22 14.38
N GLY A 474 -19.43 -12.19 15.52
CA GLY A 474 -19.14 -13.07 16.65
C GLY A 474 -17.83 -12.67 17.34
N GLY A 475 -17.79 -11.45 17.88
CA GLY A 475 -16.65 -10.72 18.41
C GLY A 475 -15.64 -11.50 19.27
N LEU A 476 -16.09 -12.51 20.01
CA LEU A 476 -15.24 -13.39 20.81
C LEU A 476 -14.28 -14.22 19.93
N LYS A 477 -14.73 -14.75 18.78
CA LYS A 477 -13.88 -15.56 17.88
C LYS A 477 -12.82 -14.69 17.21
N VAL A 478 -13.21 -13.50 16.76
CA VAL A 478 -12.30 -12.52 16.15
C VAL A 478 -11.27 -12.03 17.16
N PHE A 479 -11.70 -11.77 18.40
CA PHE A 479 -10.80 -11.41 19.51
C PHE A 479 -9.79 -12.52 19.79
N PHE A 480 -10.21 -13.78 19.87
CA PHE A 480 -9.29 -14.90 20.08
C PHE A 480 -8.29 -15.07 18.93
N VAL A 481 -8.72 -14.95 17.68
CA VAL A 481 -7.81 -15.03 16.53
C VAL A 481 -6.81 -13.86 16.52
N ALA A 482 -7.26 -12.64 16.83
CA ALA A 482 -6.39 -11.47 16.96
C ALA A 482 -5.43 -11.62 18.13
N LEU A 483 -5.91 -12.10 19.29
CA LEU A 483 -5.10 -12.35 20.48
C LEU A 483 -4.05 -13.45 20.23
N VAL A 484 -4.44 -14.56 19.62
CA VAL A 484 -3.54 -15.66 19.25
C VAL A 484 -2.53 -15.18 18.21
N GLY A 485 -2.95 -14.44 17.18
CA GLY A 485 -2.06 -13.83 16.19
C GLY A 485 -1.05 -12.87 16.82
N THR A 486 -1.51 -12.04 17.76
CA THR A 486 -0.67 -11.07 18.47
C THR A 486 0.31 -11.78 19.42
N ALA A 487 -0.16 -12.77 20.19
CA ALA A 487 0.67 -13.59 21.05
C ALA A 487 1.72 -14.36 20.24
N PHE A 488 1.33 -14.88 19.08
CA PHE A 488 2.22 -15.57 18.16
C PHE A 488 3.33 -14.63 17.63
N MET A 489 2.98 -13.42 17.19
CA MET A 489 3.94 -12.40 16.75
C MET A 489 4.92 -12.03 17.86
N ALA A 490 4.43 -11.94 19.11
CA ALA A 490 5.26 -11.68 20.28
C ALA A 490 6.21 -12.86 20.57
N ILE A 491 5.72 -14.09 20.52
CA ILE A 491 6.52 -15.31 20.71
C ILE A 491 7.55 -15.46 19.60
N ALA A 492 7.17 -15.27 18.34
CA ALA A 492 8.09 -15.32 17.20
C ALA A 492 9.19 -14.23 17.33
N GLY A 493 8.81 -13.02 17.73
CA GLY A 493 9.75 -11.93 18.03
C GLY A 493 10.69 -12.26 19.19
N ALA A 494 10.19 -12.85 20.27
CA ALA A 494 10.98 -13.26 21.43
C ALA A 494 11.95 -14.41 21.08
N VAL A 495 11.47 -15.42 20.34
CA VAL A 495 12.27 -16.57 19.88
C VAL A 495 13.40 -16.11 18.94
N VAL A 496 13.10 -15.23 17.98
CA VAL A 496 14.12 -14.64 17.10
C VAL A 496 15.11 -13.79 17.88
N SER A 497 14.68 -13.13 18.96
CA SER A 497 15.58 -12.36 19.84
C SER A 497 16.45 -13.25 20.72
N ALA A 498 15.90 -14.31 21.30
CA ALA A 498 16.61 -15.26 22.15
C ALA A 498 17.65 -16.10 21.37
N SER A 499 17.40 -16.37 20.09
CA SER A 499 18.31 -17.17 19.24
C SER A 499 19.67 -16.50 18.97
N ARG A 500 19.88 -15.23 19.34
CA ARG A 500 21.12 -14.48 19.12
C ARG A 500 22.12 -14.53 20.28
N THR A 501 21.70 -14.99 21.46
CA THR A 501 22.55 -14.97 22.65
C THR A 501 23.43 -16.22 22.82
N THR A 502 23.24 -17.25 21.99
CA THR A 502 24.03 -18.50 22.10
C THR A 502 24.63 -18.92 20.76
N ARG A 503 25.90 -19.35 20.77
CA ARG A 503 26.64 -19.93 19.63
C ARG A 503 25.97 -21.17 19.05
N PHE A 504 26.04 -21.36 17.75
CA PHE A 504 25.40 -22.43 16.96
C PHE A 504 25.41 -23.84 17.56
N GLY A 505 24.20 -24.39 17.82
CA GLY A 505 23.97 -25.80 18.19
C GLY A 505 22.61 -26.29 17.65
N PRO A 506 22.38 -27.63 17.55
CA PRO A 506 21.19 -28.24 16.91
C PRO A 506 19.83 -27.88 17.54
N VAL A 507 19.84 -27.29 18.72
CA VAL A 507 18.60 -26.88 19.46
C VAL A 507 17.83 -25.73 18.79
N ARG A 508 18.34 -25.13 17.71
CA ARG A 508 17.78 -23.93 17.07
C ARG A 508 16.77 -24.18 15.95
N LEU A 509 16.68 -25.38 15.45
CA LEU A 509 15.65 -25.77 14.48
C LEU A 509 14.26 -25.85 15.14
N ALA A 510 14.18 -26.26 16.40
CA ALA A 510 12.91 -26.43 17.11
C ALA A 510 12.04 -25.16 17.14
N PRO A 511 12.52 -23.95 17.54
CA PRO A 511 11.68 -22.73 17.53
C PRO A 511 11.31 -22.27 16.12
N VAL A 512 12.16 -22.50 15.11
CA VAL A 512 11.82 -22.18 13.71
C VAL A 512 10.76 -23.16 13.21
N ILE A 513 10.86 -24.43 13.52
CA ILE A 513 9.86 -25.45 13.19
C ILE A 513 8.54 -25.15 13.90
N VAL A 514 8.56 -24.83 15.20
CA VAL A 514 7.36 -24.43 15.94
C VAL A 514 6.74 -23.17 15.33
N ALA A 515 7.53 -22.17 14.99
CA ALA A 515 7.04 -20.98 14.31
C ALA A 515 6.40 -21.29 12.94
N LEU A 516 7.04 -22.13 12.13
CA LEU A 516 6.52 -22.59 10.84
C LEU A 516 5.24 -23.42 11.00
N VAL A 517 5.18 -24.32 11.98
CA VAL A 517 3.98 -25.13 12.27
C VAL A 517 2.83 -24.23 12.71
N VAL A 518 3.05 -23.27 13.61
CA VAL A 518 2.00 -22.37 14.07
C VAL A 518 1.56 -21.41 12.96
N VAL A 519 2.48 -20.92 12.11
CA VAL A 519 2.12 -20.15 10.90
C VAL A 519 1.30 -21.00 9.95
N SER A 520 1.69 -22.25 9.73
CA SER A 520 0.96 -23.17 8.83
C SER A 520 -0.42 -23.51 9.37
N VAL A 521 -0.55 -23.74 10.69
CA VAL A 521 -1.85 -23.98 11.34
C VAL A 521 -2.72 -22.74 11.33
N ALA A 522 -2.16 -21.56 11.64
CA ALA A 522 -2.89 -20.29 11.58
C ALA A 522 -3.28 -19.92 10.14
N ALA A 523 -2.41 -20.16 9.17
CA ALA A 523 -2.71 -19.98 7.74
C ALA A 523 -3.76 -21.00 7.27
N GLY A 524 -3.70 -22.28 7.72
CA GLY A 524 -4.70 -23.29 7.45
C GLY A 524 -6.07 -22.92 8.02
N ALA A 525 -6.13 -22.51 9.29
CA ALA A 525 -7.35 -22.04 9.93
C ALA A 525 -7.91 -20.76 9.26
N ALA A 526 -7.04 -19.84 8.82
CA ALA A 526 -7.44 -18.65 8.08
C ALA A 526 -7.95 -19.02 6.67
N LEU A 527 -7.41 -20.07 6.03
CA LEU A 527 -7.87 -20.54 4.74
C LEU A 527 -9.20 -21.30 4.85
N ASP A 528 -9.45 -22.06 5.92
CA ASP A 528 -10.75 -22.67 6.21
C ASP A 528 -11.84 -21.60 6.50
N TRP A 529 -11.43 -20.51 7.10
CA TRP A 529 -12.28 -19.34 7.35
C TRP A 529 -12.43 -18.42 6.15
N TYR A 530 -11.61 -18.61 5.13
CA TYR A 530 -11.65 -17.84 3.91
C TYR A 530 -12.97 -18.06 3.17
N GLN A 531 -13.89 -17.14 3.34
CA GLN A 531 -15.11 -17.08 2.56
C GLN A 531 -14.83 -16.42 1.20
N PRO A 532 -15.28 -17.02 0.09
CA PRO A 532 -15.14 -16.38 -1.20
C PRO A 532 -15.94 -15.08 -1.24
N ARG A 533 -15.26 -14.02 -1.20
CA ARG A 533 -15.42 -12.64 -1.65
C ARG A 533 -16.61 -11.80 -1.23
N PHE A 534 -17.83 -12.27 -0.95
CA PHE A 534 -18.97 -11.37 -0.88
C PHE A 534 -20.07 -11.82 0.07
N SER A 535 -20.02 -11.44 1.32
CA SER A 535 -21.17 -11.49 2.19
C SER A 535 -21.58 -10.05 2.57
N GLY A 536 -22.80 -9.65 2.26
CA GLY A 536 -23.42 -8.52 2.94
C GLY A 536 -23.80 -7.27 2.15
N SER A 537 -23.27 -7.02 0.95
CA SER A 537 -23.67 -5.86 0.15
C SER A 537 -24.90 -6.13 -0.73
N ARG A 538 -25.82 -5.15 -0.80
CA ARG A 538 -27.00 -5.17 -1.67
C ARG A 538 -26.76 -4.48 -3.03
N LEU A 539 -25.50 -4.22 -3.39
CA LEU A 539 -25.17 -3.56 -4.66
C LEU A 539 -25.61 -4.43 -5.86
N PRO A 540 -26.22 -3.86 -6.90
CA PRO A 540 -26.68 -4.60 -8.09
C PRO A 540 -25.58 -5.41 -8.78
N MET A 541 -24.37 -4.87 -8.90
CA MET A 541 -23.21 -5.59 -9.47
C MET A 541 -22.84 -6.83 -8.67
N LEU A 542 -22.93 -6.77 -7.36
CA LEU A 542 -22.71 -7.90 -6.49
C LEU A 542 -23.83 -8.96 -6.62
N ALA A 543 -25.08 -8.54 -6.88
CA ALA A 543 -26.17 -9.45 -7.17
C ALA A 543 -25.91 -10.24 -8.47
N ALA A 544 -25.43 -9.57 -9.53
CA ALA A 544 -25.00 -10.20 -10.78
C ALA A 544 -23.85 -11.21 -10.54
N ALA A 545 -22.83 -10.82 -9.79
CA ALA A 545 -21.71 -11.70 -9.46
C ALA A 545 -22.15 -12.95 -8.67
N ARG A 546 -23.07 -12.79 -7.71
CA ARG A 546 -23.65 -13.93 -6.97
C ARG A 546 -24.42 -14.90 -7.87
N LYS A 547 -25.04 -14.43 -8.97
CA LYS A 547 -25.68 -15.32 -9.93
C LYS A 547 -24.67 -16.22 -10.63
N LEU A 548 -23.50 -15.67 -11.03
CA LEU A 548 -22.42 -16.48 -11.60
C LEU A 548 -21.83 -17.46 -10.58
N GLN A 549 -21.61 -17.02 -9.34
CA GLN A 549 -21.15 -17.90 -8.27
C GLN A 549 -22.11 -19.08 -8.00
N LYS A 550 -23.42 -18.81 -7.92
CA LYS A 550 -24.44 -19.86 -7.75
C LYS A 550 -24.48 -20.86 -8.91
N ARG A 551 -24.04 -20.45 -10.09
CA ARG A 551 -23.92 -21.29 -11.29
C ARG A 551 -22.56 -21.97 -11.39
N HIS A 552 -21.67 -21.79 -10.40
CA HIS A 552 -20.30 -22.31 -10.39
C HIS A 552 -19.50 -21.96 -11.66
N VAL A 553 -19.69 -20.72 -12.17
CA VAL A 553 -18.99 -20.25 -13.36
C VAL A 553 -17.49 -20.11 -13.07
N VAL A 554 -16.69 -20.94 -13.72
CA VAL A 554 -15.22 -20.97 -13.64
C VAL A 554 -14.63 -21.10 -15.05
N HIS A 555 -13.36 -20.74 -15.23
CA HIS A 555 -12.65 -20.79 -16.51
C HIS A 555 -13.34 -20.04 -17.67
N SER A 556 -14.16 -19.05 -17.32
CA SER A 556 -14.99 -18.31 -18.28
C SER A 556 -14.41 -16.91 -18.56
N ARG A 557 -14.69 -16.41 -19.75
CA ARG A 557 -14.34 -15.04 -20.16
C ARG A 557 -15.53 -14.12 -19.92
N ILE A 558 -15.35 -13.13 -19.07
CA ILE A 558 -16.42 -12.22 -18.62
C ILE A 558 -16.05 -10.80 -19.05
N ALA A 559 -16.90 -10.21 -19.90
CA ALA A 559 -16.77 -8.79 -20.25
C ALA A 559 -17.57 -7.92 -19.29
N LEU A 560 -17.02 -6.77 -18.92
CA LEU A 560 -17.75 -5.69 -18.25
C LEU A 560 -17.77 -4.46 -19.14
N THR A 561 -18.89 -3.75 -19.18
CA THR A 561 -19.00 -2.48 -19.88
C THR A 561 -19.94 -1.53 -19.13
N GLY A 562 -19.61 -0.24 -19.16
CA GLY A 562 -20.38 0.78 -18.45
C GLY A 562 -19.50 1.89 -17.93
N THR A 563 -20.00 2.60 -16.93
CA THR A 563 -19.31 3.70 -16.25
C THR A 563 -18.26 3.17 -15.26
N LEU A 564 -17.68 4.09 -14.49
CA LEU A 564 -16.78 3.76 -13.39
C LEU A 564 -17.42 2.80 -12.36
N TYR A 565 -18.75 2.78 -12.23
CA TYR A 565 -19.46 1.87 -11.33
C TYR A 565 -19.31 0.41 -11.76
N ALA A 566 -19.46 0.12 -13.05
CA ALA A 566 -19.18 -1.21 -13.60
C ALA A 566 -17.69 -1.56 -13.47
N ALA A 567 -16.83 -0.64 -13.88
CA ALA A 567 -15.38 -0.80 -13.80
C ALA A 567 -14.90 -1.05 -12.36
N GLY A 568 -15.38 -0.27 -11.40
CA GLY A 568 -15.06 -0.38 -9.98
C GLY A 568 -15.53 -1.66 -9.30
N SER A 569 -16.26 -2.51 -10.01
CA SER A 569 -16.82 -3.76 -9.48
C SER A 569 -16.26 -5.02 -10.14
N GLN A 570 -15.29 -4.89 -11.05
CA GLN A 570 -14.84 -6.02 -11.88
C GLN A 570 -14.24 -7.17 -11.06
N TYR A 571 -13.62 -6.88 -9.90
CA TYR A 571 -13.06 -7.93 -9.05
C TYR A 571 -14.10 -8.93 -8.55
N TYR A 572 -15.37 -8.55 -8.47
CA TYR A 572 -16.47 -9.42 -8.04
C TYR A 572 -16.73 -10.59 -9.00
N PHE A 573 -16.29 -10.52 -10.24
CA PHE A 573 -16.52 -11.51 -11.28
C PHE A 573 -15.40 -12.55 -11.43
N TYR A 574 -14.27 -12.36 -10.74
CA TYR A 574 -13.29 -13.43 -10.60
C TYR A 574 -13.84 -14.53 -9.69
N ASP A 575 -13.58 -15.80 -9.98
CA ASP A 575 -13.88 -16.92 -9.11
C ASP A 575 -12.88 -17.04 -7.96
N LYS A 576 -13.11 -17.97 -7.02
CA LYS A 576 -12.25 -18.17 -5.84
C LYS A 576 -10.79 -18.45 -6.21
N ARG A 577 -10.56 -19.15 -7.33
CA ARG A 577 -9.23 -19.55 -7.80
C ARG A 577 -8.70 -18.65 -8.92
N LEU A 578 -9.35 -17.51 -9.18
CA LEU A 578 -8.93 -16.56 -10.21
C LEU A 578 -8.89 -17.15 -11.62
N THR A 579 -9.68 -18.20 -11.90
CA THR A 579 -9.69 -18.87 -13.21
C THR A 579 -10.51 -18.11 -14.25
N ASN A 580 -11.49 -17.30 -13.84
CA ASN A 580 -12.26 -16.45 -14.75
C ASN A 580 -11.40 -15.31 -15.29
N TYR A 581 -11.45 -15.11 -16.59
CA TYR A 581 -10.82 -14.00 -17.27
C TYR A 581 -11.80 -12.82 -17.32
N VAL A 582 -11.59 -11.82 -16.49
CA VAL A 582 -12.47 -10.65 -16.37
C VAL A 582 -11.84 -9.45 -17.06
N GLN A 583 -12.56 -8.79 -17.98
CA GLN A 583 -12.04 -7.64 -18.70
C GLN A 583 -13.11 -6.56 -18.86
N PHE A 584 -12.72 -5.30 -18.60
CA PHE A 584 -13.50 -4.15 -19.00
C PHE A 584 -13.33 -3.92 -20.51
N ILE A 585 -14.45 -3.76 -21.22
CA ILE A 585 -14.48 -3.51 -22.66
C ILE A 585 -15.12 -2.15 -22.96
N GLY A 586 -14.58 -1.47 -23.97
CA GLY A 586 -15.08 -0.20 -24.48
C GLY A 586 -14.59 0.06 -25.91
N ALA A 587 -15.13 1.08 -26.54
CA ALA A 587 -14.65 1.52 -27.85
C ALA A 587 -13.21 2.04 -27.75
N PRO A 588 -12.32 1.66 -28.68
CA PRO A 588 -10.94 2.12 -28.66
C PRO A 588 -10.83 3.65 -28.70
N GLY A 589 -9.99 4.20 -27.84
CA GLY A 589 -9.57 5.59 -27.83
C GLY A 589 -8.12 5.76 -28.24
N ALA A 590 -7.63 7.00 -28.27
CA ALA A 590 -6.21 7.28 -28.51
C ALA A 590 -5.34 6.75 -27.34
N HIS A 591 -4.08 6.43 -27.62
CA HIS A 591 -3.08 6.04 -26.62
C HIS A 591 -3.52 4.89 -25.69
N HIS A 592 -4.14 3.84 -26.26
CA HIS A 592 -4.65 2.67 -25.53
C HIS A 592 -5.74 2.99 -24.49
N THR A 593 -6.40 4.14 -24.60
CA THR A 593 -7.58 4.45 -23.79
C THR A 593 -8.83 3.77 -24.34
N VAL A 594 -9.89 3.73 -23.54
CA VAL A 594 -11.21 3.25 -23.97
C VAL A 594 -12.29 4.27 -23.65
N ARG A 595 -13.34 4.27 -24.45
CA ARG A 595 -14.54 5.09 -24.27
C ARG A 595 -15.77 4.19 -24.18
N LEU A 596 -16.87 4.72 -23.71
CA LEU A 596 -18.15 4.02 -23.79
C LEU A 596 -18.52 3.75 -25.26
N PHE A 597 -19.07 2.59 -25.54
CA PHE A 597 -19.58 2.29 -26.86
C PHE A 597 -20.73 3.24 -27.22
N GLN A 598 -20.67 3.81 -28.43
CA GLN A 598 -21.67 4.73 -28.94
C GLN A 598 -22.66 4.03 -29.90
N ASN A 599 -22.29 2.87 -30.43
CA ASN A 599 -23.11 2.10 -31.32
C ASN A 599 -23.05 0.59 -31.00
N CYS A 600 -24.12 -0.09 -31.35
CA CYS A 600 -24.33 -1.51 -31.12
C CYS A 600 -23.31 -2.38 -31.87
N GLU A 601 -23.01 -2.05 -33.13
CA GLU A 601 -22.14 -2.87 -33.98
C GLU A 601 -20.72 -2.99 -33.40
N ALA A 602 -20.13 -1.87 -32.95
CA ALA A 602 -18.82 -1.88 -32.30
C ALA A 602 -18.84 -2.68 -30.99
N PHE A 603 -19.93 -2.59 -30.23
CA PHE A 603 -20.09 -3.33 -28.99
C PHE A 603 -20.18 -4.83 -29.24
N ILE A 604 -21.08 -5.29 -30.10
CA ILE A 604 -21.24 -6.70 -30.45
C ILE A 604 -19.97 -7.26 -31.09
N GLY A 605 -19.32 -6.48 -31.98
CA GLY A 605 -18.02 -6.85 -32.55
C GLY A 605 -16.93 -7.04 -31.51
N SER A 606 -16.92 -6.22 -30.45
CA SER A 606 -15.97 -6.36 -29.34
C SER A 606 -16.23 -7.63 -28.51
N ILE A 607 -17.49 -7.99 -28.28
CA ILE A 607 -17.85 -9.24 -27.60
C ILE A 607 -17.38 -10.45 -28.42
N ALA A 608 -17.68 -10.46 -29.70
CA ALA A 608 -17.28 -11.54 -30.61
C ALA A 608 -15.74 -11.69 -30.70
N ALA A 609 -15.01 -10.59 -30.88
CA ALA A 609 -13.56 -10.59 -30.95
C ALA A 609 -12.91 -11.08 -29.64
N GLY A 610 -13.50 -10.73 -28.49
CA GLY A 610 -13.03 -11.16 -27.19
C GLY A 610 -13.43 -12.58 -26.81
N ARG A 611 -14.34 -13.24 -27.56
CA ARG A 611 -14.89 -14.58 -27.29
C ARG A 611 -15.35 -14.70 -25.83
N TYR A 612 -16.18 -13.74 -25.39
CA TYR A 612 -16.70 -13.73 -24.04
C TYR A 612 -17.88 -14.69 -23.89
N ASP A 613 -17.90 -15.42 -22.77
CA ASP A 613 -18.99 -16.32 -22.40
C ASP A 613 -20.12 -15.57 -21.67
N TYR A 614 -19.74 -14.50 -20.96
CA TYR A 614 -20.67 -13.66 -20.20
C TYR A 614 -20.38 -12.18 -20.41
N VAL A 615 -21.44 -11.37 -20.37
CA VAL A 615 -21.35 -9.91 -20.43
C VAL A 615 -22.12 -9.31 -19.26
N VAL A 616 -21.45 -8.46 -18.50
CA VAL A 616 -22.06 -7.62 -17.47
C VAL A 616 -22.11 -6.20 -18.01
N ALA A 617 -23.31 -5.70 -18.21
CA ALA A 617 -23.53 -4.39 -18.80
C ALA A 617 -24.19 -3.44 -17.79
N GLU A 618 -23.69 -2.21 -17.74
CA GLU A 618 -24.37 -1.11 -17.06
C GLU A 618 -25.16 -0.31 -18.11
N ALA A 619 -26.43 -0.01 -17.80
CA ALA A 619 -27.26 0.82 -18.64
C ALA A 619 -26.69 2.24 -18.73
N ALA A 620 -26.56 2.74 -19.93
CA ALA A 620 -26.26 4.14 -20.20
C ALA A 620 -27.55 4.92 -20.51
N ALA A 621 -27.54 6.20 -20.25
CA ALA A 621 -28.63 7.09 -20.64
C ALA A 621 -28.67 7.23 -22.17
N GLY A 622 -29.87 7.27 -22.76
CA GLY A 622 -30.06 7.48 -24.19
C GLY A 622 -29.96 6.22 -25.06
N PRO A 623 -29.70 6.38 -26.38
CA PRO A 623 -29.70 5.28 -27.35
C PRO A 623 -28.53 4.31 -27.17
N SER A 624 -27.44 4.74 -26.58
CA SER A 624 -26.21 3.96 -26.37
C SER A 624 -26.32 3.04 -25.15
N ASN A 625 -27.31 2.15 -25.12
CA ASN A 625 -27.60 1.28 -23.98
C ASN A 625 -27.19 -0.18 -24.26
N PRO A 626 -26.07 -0.67 -23.68
CA PRO A 626 -25.59 -2.03 -23.88
C PRO A 626 -26.59 -3.11 -23.47
N ILE A 627 -27.41 -2.88 -22.45
CA ILE A 627 -28.44 -3.85 -22.01
C ILE A 627 -29.51 -4.02 -23.10
N ARG A 628 -29.93 -2.90 -23.75
CA ARG A 628 -30.89 -2.95 -24.84
C ARG A 628 -30.31 -3.71 -26.04
N TRP A 629 -29.06 -3.46 -26.39
CA TRP A 629 -28.39 -4.14 -27.49
C TRP A 629 -28.26 -5.65 -27.25
N LEU A 630 -27.93 -6.08 -26.01
CA LEU A 630 -27.88 -7.49 -25.68
C LEU A 630 -29.25 -8.16 -25.68
N ARG A 631 -30.33 -7.45 -25.30
CA ARG A 631 -31.70 -7.99 -25.37
C ARG A 631 -32.17 -8.19 -26.80
N SER A 632 -31.69 -7.39 -27.75
CA SER A 632 -32.04 -7.56 -29.17
C SER A 632 -31.16 -8.58 -29.90
N ASP A 633 -30.07 -9.07 -29.27
CA ASP A 633 -29.20 -10.08 -29.84
C ASP A 633 -29.67 -11.50 -29.50
N PRO A 634 -30.08 -12.32 -30.50
CA PRO A 634 -30.55 -13.69 -30.26
C PRO A 634 -29.45 -14.62 -29.70
N ALA A 635 -28.16 -14.24 -29.81
CA ALA A 635 -27.07 -14.98 -29.25
C ALA A 635 -26.80 -14.63 -27.76
N ALA A 636 -27.50 -13.65 -27.18
CA ALA A 636 -27.37 -13.26 -25.78
C ALA A 636 -28.63 -13.68 -24.98
N ARG A 637 -28.40 -14.47 -23.95
CA ARG A 637 -29.47 -14.91 -23.03
C ARG A 637 -29.37 -14.11 -21.73
N GLU A 638 -30.44 -13.39 -21.39
CA GLU A 638 -30.55 -12.68 -20.13
C GLU A 638 -30.57 -13.66 -18.95
N ILE A 639 -29.64 -13.51 -18.01
CA ILE A 639 -29.56 -14.28 -16.76
C ILE A 639 -30.15 -13.48 -15.61
N PHE A 640 -29.87 -12.18 -15.58
CA PHE A 640 -30.27 -11.30 -14.51
C PHE A 640 -30.29 -9.86 -14.98
N VAL A 641 -31.30 -9.13 -14.60
CA VAL A 641 -31.33 -7.67 -14.63
C VAL A 641 -31.80 -7.21 -13.26
N ASP A 642 -31.12 -6.19 -12.72
CA ASP A 642 -31.50 -5.65 -11.42
C ASP A 642 -32.87 -4.92 -11.50
N PRO A 643 -33.60 -4.76 -10.37
CA PRO A 643 -34.93 -4.15 -10.38
C PRO A 643 -34.97 -2.72 -10.94
N SER A 644 -33.87 -1.98 -10.91
CA SER A 644 -33.77 -0.64 -11.50
C SER A 644 -33.51 -0.66 -13.01
N GLY A 645 -33.21 -1.83 -13.58
CA GLY A 645 -32.83 -1.97 -14.99
C GLY A 645 -31.42 -1.43 -15.29
N ARG A 646 -30.65 -1.10 -14.26
CA ARG A 646 -29.34 -0.48 -14.42
C ARG A 646 -28.23 -1.47 -14.72
N ILE A 647 -28.28 -2.68 -14.18
CA ILE A 647 -27.26 -3.70 -14.36
C ILE A 647 -27.88 -4.95 -14.97
N GLY A 648 -27.31 -5.42 -16.08
CA GLY A 648 -27.69 -6.66 -16.75
C GLY A 648 -26.53 -7.65 -16.81
N LEU A 649 -26.82 -8.93 -16.61
CA LEU A 649 -25.91 -10.06 -16.82
C LEU A 649 -26.50 -10.96 -17.90
N PHE A 650 -25.71 -11.20 -18.93
CA PHE A 650 -26.07 -12.00 -20.09
C PHE A 650 -25.06 -13.11 -20.30
N GLU A 651 -25.54 -14.26 -20.75
CA GLU A 651 -24.74 -15.40 -21.24
C GLU A 651 -24.75 -15.39 -22.77
N ILE A 652 -23.60 -15.60 -23.37
CA ILE A 652 -23.45 -15.67 -24.82
C ILE A 652 -23.57 -17.13 -25.24
N VAL A 653 -24.70 -17.48 -25.89
CA VAL A 653 -25.07 -18.88 -26.22
C VAL A 653 -24.83 -19.23 -27.69
N GLY A 654 -24.37 -18.29 -28.49
CA GLY A 654 -24.12 -18.52 -29.92
C GLY A 654 -23.22 -17.45 -30.54
N PRO A 655 -22.93 -17.58 -31.84
CA PRO A 655 -22.12 -16.59 -32.55
C PRO A 655 -22.86 -15.24 -32.59
N GLN A 656 -22.18 -14.20 -32.12
CA GLN A 656 -22.68 -12.84 -32.15
C GLN A 656 -22.85 -12.36 -33.60
N ARG A 657 -24.02 -11.91 -33.96
CA ARG A 657 -24.33 -11.44 -35.32
C ARG A 657 -24.63 -9.93 -35.29
N ARG A 658 -24.05 -9.20 -36.26
CA ARG A 658 -24.30 -7.75 -36.44
C ARG A 658 -25.78 -7.42 -36.73
N THR A 659 -26.55 -8.41 -37.17
CA THR A 659 -28.01 -8.28 -37.44
C THR A 659 -28.83 -7.99 -36.18
N GLY A 660 -28.31 -8.27 -34.97
CA GLY A 660 -28.99 -7.95 -33.71
C GLY A 660 -28.99 -6.44 -33.35
N CYS A 661 -28.39 -5.59 -34.20
CA CYS A 661 -28.33 -4.15 -33.99
C CYS A 661 -29.42 -3.35 -34.74
N ALA A 662 -30.33 -4.01 -35.45
CA ALA A 662 -31.40 -3.37 -36.19
C ALA A 662 -32.61 -3.12 -35.25
N GLY A 663 -32.51 -2.10 -34.36
CA GLY A 663 -33.58 -1.68 -33.48
C GLY A 663 -33.32 -0.32 -32.85
#